data_2e012190abdb694ff37454bc6dc6dfd8
#
_entry.id   2e012190abdb694ff37454bc6dc6dfd8
#
_cell.length_a   1.000
_cell.length_b   1.000
_cell.length_c   1.000
_cell.angle_alpha   90.00
_cell.angle_beta   90.00
_cell.angle_gamma   90.00
#
_symmetry.space_group_name_H-M   'P 1'
#
loop_
_entity.id
_entity.type
_entity.pdbx_description
1 polymer ?
#
loop_
_entity_poly.entity_id
_entity_poly.type
_entity_poly.pdbx_seq_one_letter_code
_entity_poly.pdbx_strand_id
1 'polypeptide(L)'
;MKNLWNDSDAEACSEDLLALRVYSSRLIGQAPGLVLHGGGNTSVKASYTDLFSDRHEVLYVKGSGWDLETIEAEGFSPVRLDVLCRLARLPSLTDSDMVRAQRGALLNPSAPNPSVEAILHAIIPYRFVDHSHADAVVTLTNTAQGEERIRSLYGNRVLIVPYVMPGFDLAKKVAEMTLETDWAELEGMVLMNHGLFTFSDDAKSSYDAMIQLVSEAELEIGPRTTPAVGSTDLCALDLARLRSAVSHSAGFPMLARINQSDASQDFAARSNVADIATRGPLTPDHVIRTKRLPLIVEGDFTESLVRYTQDYEDYFVRHSSDHHTRLDSAPRWAVWPGQGTVAFGRSLKDLYVVGDIVEHTCSAIADGEHLGGWRALPAEDIFAVEYWELEQAKLKKLGTSLPFQGKIAMVTGAASGIGRACVESLAEGGAMVAALDIDTDVADMFSGTNILGLRCDVTDGLAIKNAIDTTVRQFGGLDIVVSNAGIFTAGATIDNLDDADWDRSLEVNLTAAMRVLRASVDYLKYGIDSAVVIVGSKNVPAPGPGAAAYSAAKAGLTQLARIAALELAPHGIRVNTVHPNAVFDTAIWTEEVLAGRAAHYGLTVGEYKTSNLLAQEVRSKDVAAMVCAMAGPDFSRTTGAQVPVDGGTERIV
;
A
#
# COMPACT_ATOMS: atom_id res chain seq x y z
N MET A 1 23.48 13.03 10.38
CA MET A 1 22.52 11.98 10.85
C MET A 1 22.51 11.90 12.37
N LYS A 2 21.38 11.53 13.01
CA LYS A 2 21.30 11.39 14.48
C LYS A 2 21.70 9.97 14.89
N ASN A 3 22.66 9.85 15.85
CA ASN A 3 22.93 8.57 16.49
C ASN A 3 21.82 8.23 17.50
N LEU A 4 21.17 7.07 17.33
CA LEU A 4 20.07 6.60 18.17
C LEU A 4 20.50 5.57 19.22
N TRP A 5 21.79 5.23 19.29
CA TRP A 5 22.30 4.26 20.25
C TRP A 5 22.08 4.70 21.69
N ASN A 6 21.62 3.78 22.53
CA ASN A 6 21.45 3.96 23.97
C ASN A 6 22.18 2.82 24.70
N ASP A 7 23.18 3.16 25.51
CA ASP A 7 24.01 2.18 26.19
C ASP A 7 23.21 1.32 27.19
N SER A 8 22.20 1.90 27.86
CA SER A 8 21.35 1.14 28.82
C SER A 8 20.49 0.08 28.11
N ASP A 9 19.95 0.42 26.94
CA ASP A 9 19.13 -0.52 26.15
C ASP A 9 20.01 -1.63 25.55
N ALA A 10 21.22 -1.28 25.12
CA ALA A 10 22.20 -2.24 24.62
C ALA A 10 22.69 -3.19 25.71
N GLU A 11 22.93 -2.68 26.95
CA GLU A 11 23.35 -3.48 28.07
C GLU A 11 22.31 -4.56 28.46
N ALA A 12 21.01 -4.22 28.33
CA ALA A 12 19.92 -5.17 28.54
C ALA A 12 19.92 -6.36 27.56
N CYS A 13 20.58 -6.21 26.41
CA CYS A 13 20.71 -7.24 25.37
C CYS A 13 22.11 -7.87 25.32
N SER A 14 23.07 -7.43 26.13
CA SER A 14 24.50 -7.70 25.95
C SER A 14 24.91 -9.17 26.21
N GLU A 15 24.11 -9.93 26.96
CA GLU A 15 24.39 -11.35 27.22
C GLU A 15 24.07 -12.27 26.03
N ASP A 16 23.23 -11.81 25.10
CA ASP A 16 22.84 -12.53 23.88
C ASP A 16 23.23 -11.73 22.63
N LEU A 17 24.19 -12.24 21.86
CA LEU A 17 24.65 -11.61 20.63
C LEU A 17 23.54 -11.42 19.58
N LEU A 18 22.56 -12.33 19.53
CA LEU A 18 21.43 -12.19 18.61
C LEU A 18 20.46 -11.10 19.09
N ALA A 19 20.19 -11.02 20.39
CA ALA A 19 19.37 -9.94 20.95
C ALA A 19 20.00 -8.56 20.72
N LEU A 20 21.33 -8.44 20.92
CA LEU A 20 22.07 -7.21 20.62
C LEU A 20 22.06 -6.88 19.12
N ARG A 21 22.10 -7.90 18.23
CA ARG A 21 21.95 -7.72 16.78
C ARG A 21 20.58 -7.23 16.40
N VAL A 22 19.51 -7.76 17.00
CA VAL A 22 18.13 -7.28 16.83
C VAL A 22 18.04 -5.80 17.19
N TYR A 23 18.54 -5.43 18.39
CA TYR A 23 18.54 -4.04 18.86
C TYR A 23 19.24 -3.10 17.87
N SER A 24 20.50 -3.39 17.50
CA SER A 24 21.26 -2.52 16.59
C SER A 24 20.66 -2.47 15.17
N SER A 25 20.03 -3.55 14.71
CA SER A 25 19.33 -3.57 13.41
C SER A 25 18.10 -2.67 13.39
N ARG A 26 17.35 -2.66 14.49
CA ARG A 26 16.19 -1.77 14.63
C ARG A 26 16.59 -0.30 14.62
N LEU A 27 17.74 0.06 15.17
CA LEU A 27 18.25 1.44 15.11
C LEU A 27 18.54 1.88 13.66
N ILE A 28 19.07 0.96 12.84
CA ILE A 28 19.28 1.21 11.39
C ILE A 28 17.92 1.35 10.69
N GLY A 29 16.97 0.45 10.97
CA GLY A 29 15.64 0.45 10.37
C GLY A 29 14.78 1.66 10.73
N GLN A 30 14.99 2.25 11.93
CA GLN A 30 14.30 3.47 12.38
C GLN A 30 14.81 4.76 11.72
N ALA A 31 15.87 4.68 10.93
CA ALA A 31 16.43 5.81 10.21
C ALA A 31 16.13 5.69 8.70
N PRO A 32 15.05 6.32 8.17
CA PRO A 32 14.65 6.18 6.76
C PRO A 32 15.74 6.57 5.76
N GLY A 33 16.63 7.50 6.14
CA GLY A 33 17.80 7.85 5.33
C GLY A 33 18.90 6.78 5.27
N LEU A 34 18.81 5.69 6.06
CA LEU A 34 19.70 4.54 5.99
C LEU A 34 19.10 3.39 5.17
N VAL A 35 17.84 3.06 5.44
CA VAL A 35 17.14 1.96 4.76
C VAL A 35 15.65 2.24 4.66
N LEU A 36 15.01 1.73 3.60
CA LEU A 36 13.57 1.77 3.39
C LEU A 36 13.04 0.34 3.14
N HIS A 37 11.88 0.02 3.71
CA HIS A 37 11.00 -1.09 3.31
C HIS A 37 11.69 -2.41 2.93
N GLY A 38 12.40 -2.99 3.86
CA GLY A 38 13.08 -4.29 3.66
C GLY A 38 14.44 -4.19 2.97
N GLY A 39 14.88 -2.99 2.57
CA GLY A 39 16.23 -2.72 2.09
C GLY A 39 17.29 -2.93 3.17
N GLY A 40 18.56 -3.00 2.76
CA GLY A 40 19.68 -3.27 3.65
C GLY A 40 19.58 -4.62 4.38
N ASN A 41 20.63 -5.00 5.04
CA ASN A 41 20.66 -6.21 5.86
C ASN A 41 21.79 -6.15 6.89
N THR A 42 21.68 -6.98 7.90
CA THR A 42 22.61 -7.01 9.01
C THR A 42 22.88 -8.45 9.42
N SER A 43 24.04 -8.69 10.04
CA SER A 43 24.37 -10.02 10.53
C SER A 43 25.25 -10.00 11.78
N VAL A 44 25.28 -11.15 12.47
CA VAL A 44 26.23 -11.43 13.55
C VAL A 44 26.77 -12.85 13.43
N LYS A 45 28.06 -13.02 13.60
CA LYS A 45 28.72 -14.33 13.72
C LYS A 45 28.68 -14.78 15.16
N ALA A 46 28.15 -15.99 15.39
CA ALA A 46 27.99 -16.55 16.73
C ALA A 46 28.05 -18.07 16.68
N SER A 47 28.05 -18.70 17.87
CA SER A 47 27.92 -20.15 17.99
C SER A 47 26.47 -20.54 18.14
N TYR A 48 26.05 -21.60 17.47
CA TYR A 48 24.74 -22.25 17.61
C TYR A 48 24.94 -23.66 18.19
N THR A 49 24.20 -24.00 19.22
CA THR A 49 24.22 -25.36 19.81
C THR A 49 22.98 -26.10 19.31
N ASP A 50 23.19 -27.23 18.64
CA ASP A 50 22.10 -28.05 18.12
C ASP A 50 21.48 -28.98 19.19
N LEU A 51 20.48 -29.78 18.77
CA LEU A 51 19.80 -30.73 19.65
C LEU A 51 20.72 -31.84 20.21
N PHE A 52 21.86 -32.08 19.60
CA PHE A 52 22.88 -33.07 20.01
C PHE A 52 23.95 -32.46 20.90
N SER A 53 23.84 -31.17 21.25
CA SER A 53 24.84 -30.38 21.95
C SER A 53 26.12 -30.11 21.12
N ASP A 54 26.07 -30.30 19.82
CA ASP A 54 27.17 -29.94 18.93
C ASP A 54 27.17 -28.42 18.68
N ARG A 55 28.36 -27.81 18.74
CA ARG A 55 28.55 -26.38 18.49
C ARG A 55 28.91 -26.14 17.02
N HIS A 56 28.17 -25.24 16.39
CA HIS A 56 28.36 -24.81 15.02
C HIS A 56 28.63 -23.31 14.96
N GLU A 57 29.65 -22.90 14.23
CA GLU A 57 29.82 -21.48 13.92
C GLU A 57 28.81 -21.09 12.83
N VAL A 58 28.02 -20.07 13.13
CA VAL A 58 26.92 -19.60 12.25
C VAL A 58 27.04 -18.12 11.95
N LEU A 59 26.49 -17.74 10.82
CA LEU A 59 26.10 -16.39 10.51
C LEU A 59 24.59 -16.27 10.75
N TYR A 60 24.17 -15.51 11.75
CA TYR A 60 22.80 -15.02 11.82
C TYR A 60 22.68 -13.83 10.91
N VAL A 61 22.01 -13.98 9.78
CA VAL A 61 21.81 -12.93 8.78
C VAL A 61 20.35 -12.66 8.57
N LYS A 62 19.99 -11.38 8.34
CA LYS A 62 18.61 -10.98 8.05
C LYS A 62 18.00 -11.85 6.95
N GLY A 63 16.82 -12.36 7.23
CA GLY A 63 16.03 -13.14 6.30
C GLY A 63 15.30 -12.27 5.27
N SER A 64 15.14 -12.81 4.07
CA SER A 64 14.41 -12.15 2.99
C SER A 64 12.96 -11.84 3.39
N GLY A 65 12.53 -10.61 3.18
CA GLY A 65 11.17 -10.13 3.43
C GLY A 65 10.94 -9.52 4.81
N TRP A 66 11.92 -9.54 5.70
CA TRP A 66 11.87 -8.81 6.96
C TRP A 66 12.29 -7.35 6.79
N ASP A 67 11.66 -6.47 7.55
CA ASP A 67 12.03 -5.07 7.68
C ASP A 67 12.95 -4.87 8.89
N LEU A 68 14.03 -4.09 8.76
CA LEU A 68 14.95 -3.86 9.87
C LEU A 68 14.30 -3.09 11.03
N GLU A 69 13.35 -2.21 10.76
CA GLU A 69 12.65 -1.44 11.79
C GLU A 69 11.92 -2.34 12.80
N THR A 70 11.34 -3.44 12.31
CA THR A 70 10.48 -4.34 13.11
C THR A 70 11.06 -5.74 13.26
N ILE A 71 12.33 -5.96 12.86
CA ILE A 71 12.95 -7.29 12.88
C ILE A 71 13.01 -7.86 14.31
N GLU A 72 12.78 -9.17 14.40
CA GLU A 72 12.88 -9.96 15.63
C GLU A 72 13.93 -11.08 15.45
N ALA A 73 14.24 -11.82 16.49
CA ALA A 73 15.23 -12.90 16.45
C ALA A 73 14.90 -13.95 15.38
N GLU A 74 13.61 -14.24 15.19
CA GLU A 74 13.10 -15.17 14.16
C GLU A 74 13.36 -14.67 12.74
N GLY A 75 13.58 -13.37 12.57
CA GLY A 75 13.95 -12.76 11.31
C GLY A 75 15.39 -13.00 10.88
N PHE A 76 16.23 -13.56 11.76
CA PHE A 76 17.61 -13.89 11.47
C PHE A 76 17.80 -15.39 11.21
N SER A 77 18.33 -15.71 10.07
CA SER A 77 18.57 -17.09 9.62
C SER A 77 19.93 -17.59 10.10
N PRO A 78 20.00 -18.67 10.91
CA PRO A 78 21.26 -19.27 11.33
C PRO A 78 21.85 -20.14 10.21
N VAL A 79 22.81 -19.60 9.45
CA VAL A 79 23.46 -20.29 8.33
C VAL A 79 24.86 -20.73 8.73
N ARG A 80 25.24 -21.97 8.44
CA ARG A 80 26.58 -22.48 8.69
C ARG A 80 27.64 -21.61 8.00
N LEU A 81 28.51 -21.00 8.81
CA LEU A 81 29.53 -20.05 8.35
C LEU A 81 30.54 -20.72 7.42
N ASP A 82 30.97 -21.95 7.74
CA ASP A 82 31.93 -22.73 6.95
C ASP A 82 31.42 -22.99 5.51
N VAL A 83 30.11 -23.23 5.37
CA VAL A 83 29.48 -23.44 4.05
C VAL A 83 29.51 -22.15 3.23
N LEU A 84 29.10 -21.01 3.82
CA LEU A 84 29.11 -19.72 3.14
C LEU A 84 30.53 -19.33 2.68
N CYS A 85 31.56 -19.49 3.54
CA CYS A 85 32.94 -19.22 3.19
C CYS A 85 33.47 -20.16 2.10
N ARG A 86 32.98 -21.40 1.99
CA ARG A 86 33.31 -22.31 0.90
C ARG A 86 32.63 -21.92 -0.40
N LEU A 87 31.37 -21.46 -0.35
CA LEU A 87 30.67 -20.96 -1.54
C LEU A 87 31.42 -19.78 -2.15
N ALA A 88 31.93 -18.85 -1.35
CA ALA A 88 32.70 -17.69 -1.81
C ALA A 88 33.95 -18.07 -2.66
N ARG A 89 34.47 -19.29 -2.51
CA ARG A 89 35.66 -19.79 -3.24
C ARG A 89 35.33 -20.43 -4.57
N LEU A 90 34.06 -20.60 -4.91
CA LEU A 90 33.66 -21.19 -6.19
C LEU A 90 33.99 -20.25 -7.35
N PRO A 91 34.36 -20.80 -8.54
CA PRO A 91 34.61 -19.97 -9.72
C PRO A 91 33.36 -19.30 -10.27
N SER A 92 32.19 -19.95 -10.13
CA SER A 92 30.89 -19.45 -10.52
C SER A 92 29.79 -20.17 -9.70
N LEU A 93 28.64 -19.51 -9.54
CA LEU A 93 27.50 -20.08 -8.85
C LEU A 93 26.23 -19.46 -9.44
N THR A 94 25.25 -20.28 -9.81
CA THR A 94 23.95 -19.78 -10.24
C THR A 94 23.14 -19.33 -9.02
N ASP A 95 22.21 -18.37 -9.20
CA ASP A 95 21.34 -17.90 -8.11
C ASP A 95 20.51 -19.02 -7.49
N SER A 96 19.96 -19.90 -8.33
CA SER A 96 19.21 -21.08 -7.87
C SER A 96 20.07 -22.03 -7.03
N ASP A 97 21.34 -22.25 -7.42
CA ASP A 97 22.26 -23.07 -6.65
C ASP A 97 22.72 -22.37 -5.38
N MET A 98 22.94 -21.06 -5.42
CA MET A 98 23.25 -20.25 -4.25
C MET A 98 22.13 -20.34 -3.20
N VAL A 99 20.89 -20.07 -3.57
CA VAL A 99 19.74 -20.17 -2.67
C VAL A 99 19.57 -21.58 -2.12
N ARG A 100 19.72 -22.60 -2.97
CA ARG A 100 19.62 -24.01 -2.54
C ARG A 100 20.73 -24.37 -1.54
N ALA A 101 21.97 -23.95 -1.79
CA ALA A 101 23.11 -24.20 -0.92
C ALA A 101 22.96 -23.47 0.44
N GLN A 102 22.55 -22.20 0.43
CA GLN A 102 22.27 -21.44 1.64
C GLN A 102 21.15 -22.07 2.47
N ARG A 103 20.05 -22.49 1.83
CA ARG A 103 18.96 -23.21 2.53
C ARG A 103 19.40 -24.55 3.09
N GLY A 104 20.21 -25.29 2.36
CA GLY A 104 20.79 -26.56 2.83
C GLY A 104 21.78 -26.38 4.00
N ALA A 105 22.30 -25.16 4.20
CA ALA A 105 23.18 -24.80 5.30
C ALA A 105 22.47 -24.21 6.52
N LEU A 106 21.12 -24.04 6.49
CA LEU A 106 20.34 -23.58 7.63
C LEU A 106 20.34 -24.63 8.74
N LEU A 107 20.61 -24.22 9.97
CA LEU A 107 20.45 -25.06 11.16
C LEU A 107 19.03 -25.08 11.70
N ASN A 108 18.23 -24.07 11.34
CA ASN A 108 16.78 -24.04 11.59
C ASN A 108 16.04 -24.08 10.24
N PRO A 109 15.44 -25.21 9.82
CA PRO A 109 14.71 -25.32 8.56
C PRO A 109 13.49 -24.40 8.42
N SER A 110 12.93 -23.94 9.57
CA SER A 110 11.80 -23.02 9.61
C SER A 110 12.20 -21.55 9.48
N ALA A 111 13.49 -21.24 9.53
CA ALA A 111 13.98 -19.88 9.35
C ALA A 111 13.68 -19.34 7.95
N PRO A 112 13.54 -18.02 7.78
CA PRO A 112 13.36 -17.40 6.48
C PRO A 112 14.57 -17.68 5.56
N ASN A 113 14.42 -17.48 4.26
CA ASN A 113 15.57 -17.56 3.35
C ASN A 113 16.60 -16.49 3.75
N PRO A 114 17.88 -16.82 3.87
CA PRO A 114 18.91 -15.84 4.13
C PRO A 114 18.94 -14.74 3.07
N SER A 115 19.44 -13.55 3.42
CA SER A 115 19.75 -12.51 2.43
C SER A 115 20.62 -13.06 1.31
N VAL A 116 20.41 -12.57 0.10
CA VAL A 116 21.26 -12.90 -1.08
C VAL A 116 22.72 -12.51 -0.86
N GLU A 117 22.99 -11.57 0.04
CA GLU A 117 24.32 -11.09 0.41
C GLU A 117 24.94 -11.86 1.60
N ALA A 118 24.33 -12.96 2.05
CA ALA A 118 24.86 -13.75 3.17
C ALA A 118 26.30 -14.22 2.96
N ILE A 119 26.71 -14.50 1.70
CA ILE A 119 28.07 -14.88 1.38
C ILE A 119 29.03 -13.69 1.61
N LEU A 120 28.63 -12.48 1.22
CA LEU A 120 29.40 -11.26 1.44
C LEU A 120 29.59 -11.00 2.94
N HIS A 121 28.53 -11.10 3.73
CA HIS A 121 28.60 -10.97 5.19
C HIS A 121 29.52 -12.02 5.83
N ALA A 122 29.56 -13.23 5.28
CA ALA A 122 30.38 -14.32 5.80
C ALA A 122 31.89 -14.08 5.61
N ILE A 123 32.29 -13.51 4.49
CA ILE A 123 33.71 -13.28 4.16
C ILE A 123 34.33 -12.08 4.89
N ILE A 124 33.52 -11.10 5.32
CA ILE A 124 34.00 -9.99 6.15
C ILE A 124 34.47 -10.54 7.51
N PRO A 125 35.72 -10.31 7.96
CA PRO A 125 36.29 -11.03 9.09
C PRO A 125 35.81 -10.56 10.48
N TYR A 126 34.81 -9.69 10.55
CA TYR A 126 34.25 -9.14 11.77
C TYR A 126 32.98 -9.83 12.20
N ARG A 127 32.64 -9.70 13.51
CA ARG A 127 31.48 -10.34 14.13
C ARG A 127 30.17 -9.68 13.71
N PHE A 128 30.06 -8.36 13.79
CA PHE A 128 28.91 -7.58 13.38
C PHE A 128 29.16 -6.95 12.02
N VAL A 129 28.20 -7.09 11.10
CA VAL A 129 28.25 -6.51 9.76
C VAL A 129 26.91 -5.85 9.49
N ASP A 130 26.97 -4.58 9.15
CA ASP A 130 25.82 -3.74 8.82
C ASP A 130 25.88 -3.32 7.36
N HIS A 131 24.77 -3.41 6.65
CA HIS A 131 24.60 -2.93 5.29
C HIS A 131 23.36 -2.05 5.19
N SER A 132 23.54 -0.86 4.63
CA SER A 132 22.51 0.11 4.38
C SER A 132 22.54 0.62 2.93
N HIS A 133 21.38 1.09 2.46
CA HIS A 133 21.27 1.84 1.21
C HIS A 133 21.19 3.35 1.51
N ALA A 134 22.10 3.84 2.35
CA ALA A 134 22.07 5.20 2.87
C ALA A 134 21.97 6.25 1.76
N ASP A 135 20.87 7.01 1.74
CA ASP A 135 20.55 7.98 0.69
C ASP A 135 21.71 8.92 0.36
N ALA A 136 22.36 9.47 1.39
CA ALA A 136 23.46 10.41 1.19
C ALA A 136 24.64 9.77 0.45
N VAL A 137 25.04 8.56 0.86
CA VAL A 137 26.15 7.84 0.22
C VAL A 137 25.78 7.45 -1.22
N VAL A 138 24.56 6.92 -1.40
CA VAL A 138 24.09 6.52 -2.74
C VAL A 138 23.92 7.73 -3.65
N THR A 139 23.47 8.88 -3.13
CA THR A 139 23.41 10.14 -3.88
C THR A 139 24.79 10.55 -4.40
N LEU A 140 25.82 10.53 -3.55
CA LEU A 140 27.19 10.86 -3.98
C LEU A 140 27.68 9.90 -5.06
N THR A 141 27.45 8.58 -4.90
CA THR A 141 27.87 7.57 -5.90
C THR A 141 27.11 7.71 -7.23
N ASN A 142 25.90 8.26 -7.22
CA ASN A 142 25.05 8.44 -8.39
C ASN A 142 25.26 9.83 -9.06
N THR A 143 26.47 10.37 -8.99
CA THR A 143 26.88 11.57 -9.72
C THR A 143 27.92 11.26 -10.79
N ALA A 144 28.14 12.17 -11.73
CA ALA A 144 29.09 11.98 -12.82
C ALA A 144 30.53 11.71 -12.31
N GLN A 145 30.89 12.21 -11.14
CA GLN A 145 32.21 12.06 -10.49
C GLN A 145 32.06 11.28 -9.16
N GLY A 146 31.11 10.36 -9.05
CA GLY A 146 30.77 9.70 -7.80
C GLY A 146 31.94 9.00 -7.13
N GLU A 147 32.73 8.21 -7.85
CA GLU A 147 33.89 7.52 -7.29
C GLU A 147 34.95 8.50 -6.78
N GLU A 148 35.24 9.57 -7.53
CA GLU A 148 36.21 10.59 -7.14
C GLU A 148 35.75 11.32 -5.86
N ARG A 149 34.46 11.61 -5.74
CA ARG A 149 33.87 12.22 -4.54
C ARG A 149 34.00 11.31 -3.32
N ILE A 150 33.64 10.05 -3.44
CA ILE A 150 33.76 9.07 -2.36
C ILE A 150 35.23 8.91 -1.94
N ARG A 151 36.14 8.84 -2.91
CA ARG A 151 37.58 8.76 -2.65
C ARG A 151 38.14 10.02 -1.97
N SER A 152 37.65 11.19 -2.36
CA SER A 152 38.04 12.46 -1.72
C SER A 152 37.49 12.56 -0.29
N LEU A 153 36.25 12.12 -0.06
CA LEU A 153 35.58 12.23 1.23
C LEU A 153 36.17 11.28 2.28
N TYR A 154 36.33 10.02 1.93
CA TYR A 154 36.71 8.97 2.89
C TYR A 154 38.18 8.55 2.81
N GLY A 155 38.88 8.88 1.73
CA GLY A 155 40.27 8.42 1.53
C GLY A 155 40.38 6.91 1.52
N ASN A 156 41.31 6.38 2.31
CA ASN A 156 41.57 4.93 2.41
C ASN A 156 40.75 4.28 3.55
N ARG A 157 39.91 5.03 4.27
CA ARG A 157 39.06 4.49 5.35
C ARG A 157 37.98 3.54 4.84
N VAL A 158 37.64 3.59 3.56
CA VAL A 158 36.64 2.71 2.96
C VAL A 158 37.19 2.02 1.72
N LEU A 159 36.79 0.77 1.51
CA LEU A 159 36.98 0.08 0.24
C LEU A 159 35.90 0.55 -0.74
N ILE A 160 36.28 1.05 -1.89
CA ILE A 160 35.35 1.43 -2.96
C ILE A 160 35.20 0.26 -3.92
N VAL A 161 34.01 -0.31 -3.99
CA VAL A 161 33.67 -1.45 -4.84
C VAL A 161 32.86 -0.93 -6.04
N PRO A 162 33.29 -1.15 -7.29
CA PRO A 162 32.49 -0.78 -8.45
C PRO A 162 31.16 -1.53 -8.44
N TYR A 163 30.15 -0.99 -9.16
CA TYR A 163 28.88 -1.68 -9.25
C TYR A 163 29.04 -3.11 -9.81
N VAL A 164 28.50 -4.05 -9.09
CA VAL A 164 28.37 -5.47 -9.48
C VAL A 164 26.99 -5.93 -9.04
N MET A 165 26.36 -6.77 -9.84
CA MET A 165 25.06 -7.38 -9.51
C MET A 165 25.09 -7.98 -8.11
N PRO A 166 24.11 -7.65 -7.22
CA PRO A 166 24.00 -8.23 -5.87
C PRO A 166 23.97 -9.76 -5.90
N GLY A 167 24.47 -10.40 -4.83
CA GLY A 167 24.50 -11.85 -4.70
C GLY A 167 25.92 -12.43 -4.83
N PHE A 168 26.05 -13.54 -5.57
CA PHE A 168 27.33 -14.26 -5.64
C PHE A 168 28.46 -13.44 -6.30
N ASP A 169 28.16 -12.77 -7.41
CA ASP A 169 29.18 -12.03 -8.16
C ASP A 169 29.76 -10.87 -7.34
N LEU A 170 28.90 -10.16 -6.57
CA LEU A 170 29.34 -9.12 -5.64
C LEU A 170 30.25 -9.71 -4.55
N ALA A 171 29.83 -10.79 -3.91
CA ALA A 171 30.62 -11.44 -2.86
C ALA A 171 32.00 -11.92 -3.40
N LYS A 172 32.04 -12.47 -4.61
CA LYS A 172 33.28 -12.89 -5.29
C LYS A 172 34.17 -11.69 -5.60
N LYS A 173 33.59 -10.60 -6.13
CA LYS A 173 34.35 -9.39 -6.43
C LYS A 173 34.99 -8.79 -5.18
N VAL A 174 34.27 -8.72 -4.07
CA VAL A 174 34.81 -8.24 -2.79
C VAL A 174 35.89 -9.20 -2.28
N ALA A 175 35.67 -10.52 -2.34
CA ALA A 175 36.70 -11.49 -1.94
C ALA A 175 38.00 -11.32 -2.72
N GLU A 176 37.93 -11.11 -4.03
CA GLU A 176 39.09 -10.85 -4.87
C GLU A 176 39.80 -9.53 -4.51
N MET A 177 39.05 -8.46 -4.28
CA MET A 177 39.60 -7.15 -3.95
C MET A 177 40.24 -7.10 -2.56
N THR A 178 39.84 -7.99 -1.66
CA THR A 178 40.29 -7.99 -0.26
C THR A 178 41.35 -9.04 0.06
N LEU A 179 41.91 -9.74 -0.95
CA LEU A 179 42.93 -10.74 -0.76
C LEU A 179 44.19 -10.22 -0.04
N GLU A 180 44.58 -8.98 -0.33
CA GLU A 180 45.77 -8.33 0.22
C GLU A 180 45.43 -7.11 1.09
N THR A 181 44.15 -6.91 1.42
CA THR A 181 43.67 -5.74 2.16
C THR A 181 43.84 -5.98 3.67
N ASP A 182 44.41 -5.02 4.37
CA ASP A 182 44.37 -4.99 5.83
C ASP A 182 42.99 -4.47 6.28
N TRP A 183 42.16 -5.38 6.71
CA TRP A 183 40.81 -5.05 7.21
C TRP A 183 40.81 -4.12 8.41
N ALA A 184 41.90 -4.07 9.19
CA ALA A 184 42.00 -3.21 10.35
C ALA A 184 42.12 -1.71 10.00
N GLU A 185 42.47 -1.39 8.77
CA GLU A 185 42.55 -0.03 8.26
C GLU A 185 41.19 0.48 7.71
N LEU A 186 40.20 -0.42 7.56
CA LEU A 186 38.89 -0.11 6.98
C LEU A 186 37.83 0.14 8.05
N GLU A 187 37.09 1.24 7.91
CA GLU A 187 35.87 1.53 8.66
C GLU A 187 34.63 0.98 7.94
N GLY A 188 34.69 0.76 6.62
CA GLY A 188 33.58 0.25 5.83
C GLY A 188 33.91 -0.01 4.37
N MET A 189 32.86 -0.31 3.58
CA MET A 189 32.93 -0.46 2.13
C MET A 189 31.79 0.32 1.49
N VAL A 190 32.10 1.14 0.48
CA VAL A 190 31.10 1.80 -0.36
C VAL A 190 30.91 0.98 -1.62
N LEU A 191 29.70 0.47 -1.82
CA LEU A 191 29.29 -0.16 -3.07
C LEU A 191 28.71 0.93 -3.98
N MET A 192 29.38 1.19 -5.10
CA MET A 192 28.94 2.23 -6.04
C MET A 192 27.51 1.94 -6.53
N ASN A 193 26.66 2.97 -6.52
CA ASN A 193 25.25 2.90 -6.93
C ASN A 193 24.38 1.89 -6.16
N HIS A 194 24.81 1.44 -4.96
CA HIS A 194 24.10 0.43 -4.18
C HIS A 194 23.99 0.80 -2.70
N GLY A 195 25.10 0.98 -1.99
CA GLY A 195 25.04 1.26 -0.55
C GLY A 195 26.38 1.26 0.17
N LEU A 196 26.29 1.11 1.49
CA LEU A 196 27.40 1.16 2.43
C LEU A 196 27.39 -0.07 3.34
N PHE A 197 28.57 -0.67 3.56
CA PHE A 197 28.82 -1.66 4.61
C PHE A 197 29.71 -1.07 5.70
N THR A 198 29.39 -1.38 6.96
CA THR A 198 30.28 -1.19 8.10
C THR A 198 30.38 -2.46 8.91
N PHE A 199 31.44 -2.60 9.70
CA PHE A 199 31.71 -3.85 10.39
C PHE A 199 32.63 -3.64 11.61
N SER A 200 32.43 -4.44 12.66
CA SER A 200 33.29 -4.48 13.84
C SER A 200 33.05 -5.77 14.62
N ASP A 201 33.94 -6.11 15.55
CA ASP A 201 33.68 -7.14 16.56
C ASP A 201 32.73 -6.67 17.67
N ASP A 202 32.50 -5.36 17.74
CA ASP A 202 31.55 -4.71 18.64
C ASP A 202 30.38 -4.08 17.86
N ALA A 203 29.14 -4.34 18.32
CA ALA A 203 27.91 -3.87 17.64
C ALA A 203 27.82 -2.35 17.60
N LYS A 204 28.20 -1.67 18.71
CA LYS A 204 28.19 -0.20 18.80
C LYS A 204 29.15 0.40 17.80
N SER A 205 30.37 -0.11 17.74
CA SER A 205 31.40 0.40 16.85
C SER A 205 31.02 0.26 15.39
N SER A 206 30.37 -0.85 14.99
CA SER A 206 29.86 -1.02 13.62
C SER A 206 28.75 0.00 13.31
N TYR A 207 27.79 0.18 14.23
CA TYR A 207 26.73 1.16 14.08
C TYR A 207 27.24 2.61 14.09
N ASP A 208 28.16 2.97 15.01
CA ASP A 208 28.74 4.31 15.09
C ASP A 208 29.50 4.66 13.79
N ALA A 209 30.25 3.71 13.20
CA ALA A 209 30.92 3.89 11.93
C ALA A 209 29.89 4.16 10.79
N MET A 210 28.75 3.46 10.76
CA MET A 210 27.66 3.71 9.81
C MET A 210 27.15 5.15 9.93
N ILE A 211 26.81 5.58 11.14
CA ILE A 211 26.31 6.93 11.40
C ILE A 211 27.34 7.99 11.04
N GLN A 212 28.60 7.76 11.36
CA GLN A 212 29.68 8.71 11.06
C GLN A 212 29.87 8.88 9.54
N LEU A 213 30.05 7.77 8.81
CA LEU A 213 30.30 7.84 7.36
C LEU A 213 29.10 8.47 6.63
N VAL A 214 27.87 8.13 7.02
CA VAL A 214 26.67 8.74 6.42
C VAL A 214 26.55 10.22 6.77
N SER A 215 26.88 10.61 8.01
CA SER A 215 26.84 12.05 8.41
C SER A 215 27.88 12.88 7.63
N GLU A 216 29.06 12.31 7.34
CA GLU A 216 30.06 12.95 6.48
C GLU A 216 29.52 13.15 5.06
N ALA A 217 28.81 12.15 4.50
CA ALA A 217 28.16 12.27 3.20
C ALA A 217 27.05 13.33 3.18
N GLU A 218 26.23 13.41 4.23
CA GLU A 218 25.21 14.46 4.38
C GLU A 218 25.84 15.85 4.40
N LEU A 219 26.98 16.01 5.07
CA LEU A 219 27.70 17.28 5.13
C LEU A 219 28.30 17.65 3.76
N GLU A 220 28.81 16.69 3.00
CA GLU A 220 29.34 16.90 1.63
C GLU A 220 28.23 17.35 0.66
N ILE A 221 27.03 16.78 0.76
CA ILE A 221 25.86 17.21 -0.03
C ILE A 221 25.48 18.64 0.34
N GLY A 222 25.50 18.98 1.63
CA GLY A 222 25.16 20.28 2.14
C GLY A 222 23.66 20.63 2.06
N PRO A 223 23.27 21.80 2.58
CA PRO A 223 21.88 22.22 2.56
C PRO A 223 21.45 22.69 1.17
N ARG A 224 20.32 22.17 0.70
CA ARG A 224 19.66 22.64 -0.51
C ARG A 224 18.73 23.81 -0.19
N THR A 225 18.84 24.91 -0.94
CA THR A 225 17.83 25.98 -0.91
C THR A 225 16.64 25.57 -1.79
N THR A 226 15.52 25.26 -1.16
CA THR A 226 14.27 24.95 -1.86
C THR A 226 13.53 26.27 -2.12
N PRO A 227 13.26 26.68 -3.37
CA PRO A 227 12.40 27.82 -3.63
C PRO A 227 11.00 27.53 -3.10
N ALA A 228 10.35 28.53 -2.50
CA ALA A 228 8.95 28.40 -2.14
C ALA A 228 8.11 28.27 -3.43
N VAL A 229 7.62 27.09 -3.72
CA VAL A 229 6.72 26.85 -4.83
C VAL A 229 5.29 27.06 -4.35
N GLY A 230 4.55 27.95 -5.01
CA GLY A 230 3.12 28.10 -4.73
C GLY A 230 2.36 26.83 -5.09
N SER A 231 1.66 26.23 -4.13
CA SER A 231 0.83 25.07 -4.41
C SER A 231 -0.34 25.46 -5.34
N THR A 232 -0.47 24.80 -6.46
CA THR A 232 -1.70 24.83 -7.24
C THR A 232 -2.64 23.76 -6.69
N ASP A 233 -3.92 24.11 -6.48
CA ASP A 233 -4.91 23.14 -5.99
C ASP A 233 -5.21 22.12 -7.09
N LEU A 234 -4.84 20.87 -6.85
CA LEU A 234 -5.09 19.78 -7.78
C LEU A 234 -6.59 19.46 -7.83
N CYS A 235 -7.13 19.38 -9.04
CA CYS A 235 -8.48 18.89 -9.25
C CYS A 235 -8.55 17.38 -8.91
N ALA A 236 -9.36 17.02 -7.91
CA ALA A 236 -9.55 15.62 -7.49
C ALA A 236 -10.01 14.73 -8.67
N LEU A 237 -10.82 15.28 -9.60
CA LEU A 237 -11.28 14.54 -10.77
C LEU A 237 -10.13 14.16 -11.71
N ASP A 238 -9.12 15.01 -11.85
CA ASP A 238 -7.96 14.70 -12.70
C ASP A 238 -7.10 13.60 -12.11
N LEU A 239 -6.98 13.53 -10.75
CA LEU A 239 -6.34 12.38 -10.09
C LEU A 239 -7.12 11.08 -10.35
N ALA A 240 -8.46 11.13 -10.30
CA ALA A 240 -9.29 9.96 -10.59
C ALA A 240 -9.15 9.49 -12.05
N ARG A 241 -9.04 10.43 -13.00
CA ARG A 241 -8.77 10.13 -14.41
C ARG A 241 -7.41 9.46 -14.60
N LEU A 242 -6.37 10.02 -13.99
CA LEU A 242 -5.02 9.46 -14.05
C LEU A 242 -4.98 8.04 -13.47
N ARG A 243 -5.57 7.84 -12.28
CA ARG A 243 -5.68 6.51 -11.66
C ARG A 243 -6.41 5.52 -12.57
N SER A 244 -7.52 5.95 -13.18
CA SER A 244 -8.30 5.12 -14.10
C SER A 244 -7.45 4.65 -15.28
N ALA A 245 -6.76 5.57 -15.93
CA ALA A 245 -5.89 5.26 -17.07
C ALA A 245 -4.77 4.27 -16.67
N VAL A 246 -4.10 4.50 -15.54
CA VAL A 246 -3.05 3.60 -15.02
C VAL A 246 -3.61 2.22 -14.67
N SER A 247 -4.79 2.14 -14.05
CA SER A 247 -5.45 0.86 -13.72
C SER A 247 -5.79 0.06 -14.97
N HIS A 248 -6.27 0.70 -16.03
CA HIS A 248 -6.56 0.03 -17.30
C HIS A 248 -5.28 -0.48 -17.97
N SER A 249 -4.20 0.29 -17.94
CA SER A 249 -2.89 -0.14 -18.45
C SER A 249 -2.32 -1.32 -17.64
N ALA A 250 -2.54 -1.34 -16.33
CA ALA A 250 -2.11 -2.42 -15.44
C ALA A 250 -2.92 -3.72 -15.63
N GLY A 251 -4.17 -3.61 -16.09
CA GLY A 251 -5.12 -4.73 -16.17
C GLY A 251 -5.76 -5.11 -14.83
N PHE A 252 -5.58 -4.30 -13.78
CA PHE A 252 -6.18 -4.48 -12.45
C PHE A 252 -6.35 -3.14 -11.73
N PRO A 253 -7.27 -3.06 -10.73
CA PRO A 253 -7.47 -1.82 -9.99
C PRO A 253 -6.21 -1.41 -9.23
N MET A 254 -5.87 -0.12 -9.34
CA MET A 254 -4.80 0.54 -8.61
C MET A 254 -5.38 1.65 -7.73
N LEU A 255 -4.78 1.90 -6.60
CA LEU A 255 -4.94 3.13 -5.82
C LEU A 255 -3.98 4.19 -6.38
N ALA A 256 -4.26 5.46 -6.12
CA ALA A 256 -3.37 6.56 -6.43
C ALA A 256 -3.34 7.58 -5.29
N ARG A 257 -2.15 8.08 -4.96
CA ARG A 257 -1.98 9.13 -3.95
C ARG A 257 -1.00 10.17 -4.42
N ILE A 258 -1.43 11.41 -4.35
CA ILE A 258 -0.54 12.53 -4.65
C ILE A 258 0.27 12.92 -3.41
N ASN A 259 1.57 13.15 -3.59
CA ASN A 259 2.44 13.79 -2.62
C ASN A 259 2.67 15.24 -3.04
N GLN A 260 2.24 16.17 -2.19
CA GLN A 260 2.40 17.61 -2.35
C GLN A 260 3.26 18.21 -1.21
N SER A 261 4.19 17.41 -0.64
CA SER A 261 5.21 17.95 0.28
C SER A 261 6.08 18.98 -0.45
N ASP A 262 6.70 19.86 0.30
CA ASP A 262 7.58 20.89 -0.25
C ASP A 262 8.68 20.29 -1.15
N ALA A 263 9.25 19.15 -0.76
CA ALA A 263 10.26 18.43 -1.54
C ALA A 263 9.70 17.90 -2.87
N SER A 264 8.50 17.32 -2.85
CA SER A 264 7.84 16.78 -4.03
C SER A 264 7.43 17.89 -5.00
N GLN A 265 6.92 19.01 -4.48
CA GLN A 265 6.55 20.15 -5.30
C GLN A 265 7.78 20.87 -5.90
N ASP A 266 8.86 21.06 -5.12
CA ASP A 266 10.13 21.59 -5.63
C ASP A 266 10.68 20.74 -6.79
N PHE A 267 10.67 19.41 -6.59
CA PHE A 267 11.12 18.50 -7.64
C PHE A 267 10.26 18.61 -8.91
N ALA A 268 8.94 18.56 -8.75
CA ALA A 268 7.99 18.60 -9.87
C ALA A 268 7.92 19.98 -10.60
N ALA A 269 8.35 21.05 -9.94
CA ALA A 269 8.38 22.40 -10.51
C ALA A 269 9.62 22.70 -11.36
N ARG A 270 10.63 21.82 -11.34
CA ARG A 270 11.89 22.04 -12.10
C ARG A 270 11.62 22.00 -13.60
N SER A 271 12.19 22.96 -14.32
CA SER A 271 12.01 23.08 -15.79
C SER A 271 12.56 21.88 -16.58
N ASN A 272 13.53 21.15 -15.99
CA ASN A 272 14.16 19.96 -16.59
C ASN A 272 13.69 18.65 -15.93
N VAL A 273 12.58 18.68 -15.17
CA VAL A 273 12.13 17.51 -14.39
C VAL A 273 11.91 16.26 -15.24
N ALA A 274 11.40 16.41 -16.45
CA ALA A 274 11.19 15.28 -17.35
C ALA A 274 12.51 14.56 -17.71
N ASP A 275 13.59 15.31 -17.91
CA ASP A 275 14.92 14.74 -18.18
C ASP A 275 15.52 14.08 -16.93
N ILE A 276 15.56 14.79 -15.79
CA ILE A 276 16.24 14.27 -14.60
C ILE A 276 15.51 13.09 -13.96
N ALA A 277 14.17 13.09 -13.96
CA ALA A 277 13.36 12.02 -13.39
C ALA A 277 13.43 10.71 -14.20
N THR A 278 13.76 10.81 -15.50
CA THR A 278 13.81 9.64 -16.39
C THR A 278 15.21 9.06 -16.59
N ARG A 279 16.18 9.42 -15.74
CA ARG A 279 17.53 8.85 -15.78
C ARG A 279 17.66 7.53 -15.03
N GLY A 280 16.78 7.23 -14.08
CA GLY A 280 16.74 5.96 -13.35
C GLY A 280 16.53 6.14 -11.84
N PRO A 281 16.33 5.02 -11.10
CA PRO A 281 16.05 5.03 -9.66
C PRO A 281 17.31 5.34 -8.82
N LEU A 282 17.08 5.61 -7.53
CA LEU A 282 18.16 5.85 -6.54
C LEU A 282 19.04 4.61 -6.35
N THR A 283 18.41 3.44 -6.16
CA THR A 283 19.09 2.15 -6.08
C THR A 283 18.44 1.15 -7.04
N PRO A 284 19.18 0.14 -7.52
CA PRO A 284 18.60 -0.90 -8.35
C PRO A 284 17.52 -1.72 -7.64
N ASP A 285 17.61 -1.88 -6.30
CA ASP A 285 16.63 -2.64 -5.51
C ASP A 285 15.22 -2.02 -5.52
N HIS A 286 15.12 -0.71 -5.74
CA HIS A 286 13.83 -0.03 -5.80
C HIS A 286 13.02 -0.39 -7.06
N VAL A 287 13.68 -0.86 -8.14
CA VAL A 287 13.04 -1.09 -9.44
C VAL A 287 11.84 -2.03 -9.38
N ILE A 288 11.89 -3.05 -8.51
CA ILE A 288 10.80 -4.01 -8.35
C ILE A 288 9.52 -3.35 -7.79
N ARG A 289 9.65 -2.24 -7.08
CA ARG A 289 8.55 -1.47 -6.48
C ARG A 289 8.11 -0.31 -7.36
N THR A 290 9.05 0.39 -7.98
CA THR A 290 8.82 1.68 -8.65
C THR A 290 8.85 1.59 -10.17
N LYS A 291 9.26 0.47 -10.75
CA LYS A 291 9.74 0.41 -12.14
C LYS A 291 11.00 1.28 -12.33
N ARG A 292 11.62 1.19 -13.49
CA ARG A 292 12.84 1.95 -13.79
C ARG A 292 12.57 3.46 -13.84
N LEU A 293 11.45 3.89 -14.42
CA LEU A 293 11.13 5.29 -14.67
C LEU A 293 9.74 5.66 -14.17
N PRO A 294 9.48 6.95 -13.87
CA PRO A 294 8.13 7.49 -13.67
C PRO A 294 7.40 7.71 -14.98
N LEU A 295 6.08 7.82 -14.86
CA LEU A 295 5.27 8.50 -15.87
C LEU A 295 5.46 10.02 -15.72
N ILE A 296 5.79 10.73 -16.80
CA ILE A 296 5.73 12.19 -16.82
C ILE A 296 4.36 12.60 -17.36
N VAL A 297 3.59 13.30 -16.52
CA VAL A 297 2.22 13.74 -16.86
C VAL A 297 2.31 15.06 -17.61
N GLU A 298 2.25 15.01 -18.93
CA GLU A 298 2.28 16.19 -19.81
C GLU A 298 1.03 16.23 -20.68
N GLY A 299 0.20 17.26 -20.54
CA GLY A 299 -1.00 17.44 -21.36
C GLY A 299 -2.05 16.35 -21.11
N ASP A 300 -2.39 15.57 -22.14
CA ASP A 300 -3.35 14.47 -22.04
C ASP A 300 -2.74 13.23 -21.34
N PHE A 301 -3.42 12.73 -20.32
CA PHE A 301 -2.98 11.57 -19.53
C PHE A 301 -2.85 10.31 -20.36
N THR A 302 -3.73 10.12 -21.32
CA THR A 302 -3.77 8.95 -22.19
C THR A 302 -2.55 8.92 -23.11
N GLU A 303 -2.22 10.06 -23.72
CA GLU A 303 -1.04 10.17 -24.58
C GLU A 303 0.26 9.96 -23.82
N SER A 304 0.38 10.56 -22.62
CA SER A 304 1.54 10.38 -21.74
C SER A 304 1.70 8.92 -21.35
N LEU A 305 0.60 8.23 -21.02
CA LEU A 305 0.62 6.81 -20.64
C LEU A 305 0.96 5.89 -21.82
N VAL A 306 0.45 6.18 -23.02
CA VAL A 306 0.78 5.42 -24.24
C VAL A 306 2.28 5.50 -24.53
N ARG A 307 2.88 6.69 -24.45
CA ARG A 307 4.35 6.86 -24.60
C ARG A 307 5.11 6.05 -23.56
N TYR A 308 4.74 6.19 -22.29
CA TYR A 308 5.37 5.43 -21.19
C TYR A 308 5.31 3.92 -21.41
N THR A 309 4.12 3.43 -21.80
CA THR A 309 3.91 1.98 -22.04
C THR A 309 4.79 1.48 -23.18
N GLN A 310 4.89 2.24 -24.29
CA GLN A 310 5.74 1.90 -25.41
C GLN A 310 7.21 1.91 -25.02
N ASP A 311 7.67 2.93 -24.29
CA ASP A 311 9.06 3.03 -23.81
C ASP A 311 9.43 1.85 -22.90
N TYR A 312 8.50 1.39 -22.04
CA TYR A 312 8.71 0.22 -21.20
C TYR A 312 8.75 -1.09 -22.02
N GLU A 313 7.91 -1.22 -23.03
CA GLU A 313 7.94 -2.36 -23.95
C GLU A 313 9.23 -2.42 -24.75
N ASP A 314 9.67 -1.28 -25.27
CA ASP A 314 10.95 -1.17 -26.00
C ASP A 314 12.15 -1.46 -25.10
N TYR A 315 12.10 -1.02 -23.83
CA TYR A 315 13.11 -1.36 -22.82
C TYR A 315 13.15 -2.86 -22.58
N PHE A 316 11.99 -3.52 -22.41
CA PHE A 316 11.93 -4.96 -22.26
C PHE A 316 12.49 -5.70 -23.47
N VAL A 317 12.04 -5.36 -24.68
CA VAL A 317 12.48 -6.01 -25.93
C VAL A 317 14.00 -5.86 -26.13
N ARG A 318 14.57 -4.70 -25.77
CA ARG A 318 16.00 -4.42 -25.94
C ARG A 318 16.90 -5.26 -25.06
N HIS A 319 16.46 -5.60 -23.82
CA HIS A 319 17.29 -6.23 -22.82
C HIS A 319 16.86 -7.68 -22.51
N SER A 320 15.68 -8.13 -22.97
CA SER A 320 15.15 -9.46 -22.65
C SER A 320 15.80 -10.57 -23.47
N SER A 321 15.68 -11.79 -22.95
CA SER A 321 15.98 -13.06 -23.61
C SER A 321 14.77 -14.00 -23.47
N ASP A 322 14.80 -15.16 -24.13
CA ASP A 322 13.66 -16.09 -24.27
C ASP A 322 13.06 -16.59 -22.94
N HIS A 323 13.81 -16.51 -21.84
CA HIS A 323 13.34 -16.96 -20.52
C HIS A 323 12.68 -15.86 -19.69
N HIS A 324 12.74 -14.58 -20.10
CA HIS A 324 12.12 -13.49 -19.38
C HIS A 324 10.64 -13.38 -19.69
N THR A 325 9.81 -13.19 -18.66
CA THR A 325 8.38 -12.89 -18.80
C THR A 325 8.13 -11.43 -18.48
N ARG A 326 7.58 -10.68 -19.45
CA ARG A 326 7.30 -9.25 -19.26
C ARG A 326 6.30 -9.01 -18.14
N LEU A 327 6.61 -8.08 -17.27
CA LEU A 327 5.69 -7.53 -16.29
C LEU A 327 4.65 -6.62 -16.97
N ASP A 328 3.57 -6.27 -16.24
CA ASP A 328 2.65 -5.24 -16.73
C ASP A 328 3.40 -3.93 -17.03
N SER A 329 2.94 -3.18 -18.03
CA SER A 329 3.62 -1.96 -18.51
C SER A 329 3.20 -0.70 -17.76
N ALA A 330 2.32 -0.78 -16.74
CA ALA A 330 1.82 0.38 -16.02
C ALA A 330 2.88 1.00 -15.10
N PRO A 331 2.93 2.34 -14.98
CA PRO A 331 3.80 3.02 -14.04
C PRO A 331 3.42 2.70 -12.59
N ARG A 332 4.39 2.80 -11.69
CA ARG A 332 4.17 2.71 -10.24
C ARG A 332 4.18 4.08 -9.58
N TRP A 333 4.70 5.07 -10.28
CA TRP A 333 4.63 6.46 -9.87
C TRP A 333 4.67 7.39 -11.08
N ALA A 334 4.30 8.64 -10.82
CA ALA A 334 4.33 9.69 -11.82
C ALA A 334 4.91 10.98 -11.26
N VAL A 335 5.53 11.77 -12.10
CA VAL A 335 5.80 13.18 -11.85
C VAL A 335 4.71 13.98 -12.58
N TRP A 336 4.04 14.83 -11.82
CA TRP A 336 3.06 15.76 -12.37
C TRP A 336 3.64 17.17 -12.29
N PRO A 337 4.17 17.71 -13.38
CA PRO A 337 4.86 18.99 -13.37
C PRO A 337 4.03 20.10 -12.73
N GLY A 338 4.60 20.81 -11.76
CA GLY A 338 3.95 21.87 -11.00
C GLY A 338 2.90 21.43 -9.97
N GLN A 339 2.63 20.11 -9.83
CA GLN A 339 1.66 19.57 -8.87
C GLN A 339 2.32 18.74 -7.76
N GLY A 340 3.33 17.95 -8.10
CA GLY A 340 3.98 17.00 -7.20
C GLY A 340 4.24 15.65 -7.82
N THR A 341 4.29 14.61 -6.99
CA THR A 341 4.44 13.22 -7.43
C THR A 341 3.21 12.39 -7.08
N VAL A 342 2.91 11.36 -7.87
CA VAL A 342 1.79 10.45 -7.63
C VAL A 342 2.33 9.03 -7.51
N ALA A 343 2.02 8.35 -6.41
CA ALA A 343 2.30 6.93 -6.23
C ALA A 343 1.08 6.09 -6.63
N PHE A 344 1.32 4.90 -7.19
CA PHE A 344 0.30 3.92 -7.54
C PHE A 344 0.59 2.59 -6.85
N GLY A 345 -0.44 1.92 -6.31
CA GLY A 345 -0.29 0.66 -5.62
C GLY A 345 -1.58 -0.16 -5.61
N ARG A 346 -1.49 -1.48 -5.39
CA ARG A 346 -2.66 -2.36 -5.28
C ARG A 346 -3.27 -2.39 -3.88
N SER A 347 -2.50 -1.93 -2.90
CA SER A 347 -2.90 -1.83 -1.50
C SER A 347 -2.40 -0.52 -0.91
N LEU A 348 -2.92 -0.14 0.25
CA LEU A 348 -2.44 1.03 0.99
C LEU A 348 -0.95 0.87 1.36
N LYS A 349 -0.54 -0.34 1.72
CA LYS A 349 0.87 -0.64 2.01
C LYS A 349 1.76 -0.39 0.79
N ASP A 350 1.37 -0.88 -0.39
CA ASP A 350 2.14 -0.62 -1.62
C ASP A 350 2.21 0.87 -1.93
N LEU A 351 1.11 1.59 -1.71
CA LEU A 351 1.02 3.01 -1.96
C LEU A 351 2.00 3.81 -1.07
N TYR A 352 2.10 3.46 0.22
CA TYR A 352 3.08 4.06 1.13
C TYR A 352 4.51 3.68 0.75
N VAL A 353 4.78 2.39 0.51
CA VAL A 353 6.11 1.90 0.11
C VAL A 353 6.61 2.63 -1.13
N VAL A 354 5.77 2.74 -2.17
CA VAL A 354 6.14 3.47 -3.39
C VAL A 354 6.30 4.95 -3.11
N GLY A 355 5.39 5.55 -2.32
CA GLY A 355 5.45 6.98 -1.97
C GLY A 355 6.75 7.36 -1.26
N ASP A 356 7.16 6.60 -0.24
CA ASP A 356 8.38 6.83 0.51
C ASP A 356 9.62 6.68 -0.39
N ILE A 357 9.70 5.61 -1.17
CA ILE A 357 10.81 5.41 -2.12
C ILE A 357 10.90 6.56 -3.12
N VAL A 358 9.77 7.05 -3.62
CA VAL A 358 9.71 8.16 -4.58
C VAL A 358 10.19 9.47 -3.95
N GLU A 359 9.79 9.77 -2.71
CA GLU A 359 10.21 10.98 -2.01
C GLU A 359 11.74 11.01 -1.80
N HIS A 360 12.32 9.89 -1.37
CA HIS A 360 13.78 9.72 -1.23
C HIS A 360 14.49 9.81 -2.59
N THR A 361 13.95 9.15 -3.62
CA THR A 361 14.51 9.21 -4.98
C THR A 361 14.49 10.64 -5.54
N CYS A 362 13.40 11.38 -5.41
CA CYS A 362 13.31 12.76 -5.87
C CYS A 362 14.30 13.68 -5.15
N SER A 363 14.46 13.49 -3.83
CA SER A 363 15.43 14.22 -3.03
C SER A 363 16.86 13.93 -3.49
N ALA A 364 17.20 12.67 -3.67
CA ALA A 364 18.53 12.25 -4.13
C ALA A 364 18.86 12.76 -5.55
N ILE A 365 17.90 12.71 -6.48
CA ILE A 365 18.07 13.27 -7.83
C ILE A 365 18.33 14.78 -7.75
N ALA A 366 17.57 15.50 -6.94
CA ALA A 366 17.70 16.94 -6.80
C ALA A 366 19.06 17.33 -6.17
N ASP A 367 19.55 16.55 -5.21
CA ASP A 367 20.87 16.73 -4.61
C ASP A 367 21.99 16.35 -5.59
N GLY A 368 21.84 15.27 -6.34
CA GLY A 368 22.78 14.87 -7.39
C GLY A 368 22.92 15.91 -8.50
N GLU A 369 21.80 16.55 -8.90
CA GLU A 369 21.84 17.68 -9.85
C GLU A 369 22.59 18.89 -9.26
N HIS A 370 22.39 19.18 -7.98
CA HIS A 370 23.14 20.25 -7.29
C HIS A 370 24.65 19.95 -7.26
N LEU A 371 25.03 18.68 -7.15
CA LEU A 371 26.41 18.20 -7.15
C LEU A 371 27.04 18.05 -8.54
N GLY A 372 26.41 18.53 -9.60
CA GLY A 372 26.97 18.53 -10.95
C GLY A 372 26.39 17.51 -11.92
N GLY A 373 25.31 16.86 -11.56
CA GLY A 373 24.49 16.01 -12.44
C GLY A 373 24.24 14.62 -11.87
N TRP A 374 22.95 14.26 -11.81
CA TRP A 374 22.47 12.94 -11.43
C TRP A 374 22.81 11.89 -12.51
N ARG A 375 23.31 10.75 -12.08
CA ARG A 375 23.64 9.64 -12.95
C ARG A 375 23.30 8.30 -12.30
N ALA A 376 22.14 7.77 -12.61
CA ALA A 376 21.73 6.42 -12.20
C ALA A 376 22.51 5.32 -12.97
N LEU A 377 22.32 4.08 -12.55
CA LEU A 377 22.84 2.92 -13.27
C LEU A 377 22.31 2.85 -14.71
N PRO A 378 23.08 2.26 -15.65
CA PRO A 378 22.62 1.98 -17.00
C PRO A 378 21.35 1.12 -17.02
N ALA A 379 20.57 1.26 -18.11
CA ALA A 379 19.31 0.54 -18.26
C ALA A 379 19.47 -0.99 -18.23
N GLU A 380 20.59 -1.51 -18.73
CA GLU A 380 20.91 -2.93 -18.75
C GLU A 380 21.11 -3.50 -17.33
N ASP A 381 21.81 -2.76 -16.46
CA ASP A 381 22.05 -3.18 -15.07
C ASP A 381 20.73 -3.14 -14.26
N ILE A 382 19.91 -2.10 -14.47
CA ILE A 382 18.58 -2.02 -13.83
C ILE A 382 17.69 -3.16 -14.33
N PHE A 383 17.73 -3.51 -15.63
CA PHE A 383 16.98 -4.63 -16.18
C PHE A 383 17.39 -5.97 -15.54
N ALA A 384 18.69 -6.18 -15.34
CA ALA A 384 19.20 -7.39 -14.71
C ALA A 384 18.61 -7.59 -13.30
N VAL A 385 18.44 -6.52 -12.52
CA VAL A 385 17.79 -6.57 -11.19
C VAL A 385 16.27 -6.69 -11.30
N GLU A 386 15.60 -5.90 -12.16
CA GLU A 386 14.14 -5.95 -12.33
C GLU A 386 13.65 -7.34 -12.74
N TYR A 387 14.37 -8.01 -13.59
CA TYR A 387 14.01 -9.34 -14.12
C TYR A 387 14.81 -10.49 -13.48
N TRP A 388 15.51 -10.21 -12.39
CA TRP A 388 16.19 -11.22 -11.61
C TRP A 388 15.20 -12.25 -11.04
N GLU A 389 15.49 -13.54 -11.18
CA GLU A 389 14.60 -14.62 -10.73
C GLU A 389 14.21 -14.49 -9.24
N LEU A 390 15.16 -14.03 -8.40
CA LEU A 390 14.92 -13.88 -6.96
C LEU A 390 14.00 -12.69 -6.66
N GLU A 391 14.10 -11.60 -7.42
CA GLU A 391 13.17 -10.47 -7.31
C GLU A 391 11.79 -10.83 -7.87
N GLN A 392 11.73 -11.51 -9.02
CA GLN A 392 10.48 -11.99 -9.59
C GLN A 392 9.75 -12.98 -8.67
N ALA A 393 10.47 -13.79 -7.89
CA ALA A 393 9.88 -14.69 -6.90
C ALA A 393 9.15 -13.96 -5.77
N LYS A 394 9.58 -12.73 -5.43
CA LYS A 394 8.88 -11.87 -4.43
C LYS A 394 7.50 -11.46 -4.94
N LEU A 395 7.37 -11.13 -6.23
CA LEU A 395 6.08 -10.76 -6.84
C LEU A 395 5.09 -11.94 -6.90
N LYS A 396 5.58 -13.16 -7.14
CA LYS A 396 4.74 -14.38 -7.20
C LYS A 396 4.17 -14.80 -5.83
N LYS A 397 4.77 -14.36 -4.72
CA LYS A 397 4.26 -14.62 -3.36
C LYS A 397 3.08 -13.73 -2.95
N LEU A 398 2.72 -12.74 -3.75
CA LEU A 398 1.48 -11.99 -3.57
C LEU A 398 0.33 -12.97 -3.78
N GLY A 399 -0.36 -13.34 -2.68
CA GLY A 399 -1.44 -14.35 -2.66
C GLY A 399 -2.59 -14.06 -3.66
N THR A 400 -3.63 -14.88 -3.63
CA THR A 400 -4.86 -14.65 -4.41
C THR A 400 -5.39 -13.25 -4.14
N SER A 401 -5.63 -12.46 -5.21
CA SER A 401 -6.20 -11.13 -5.11
C SER A 401 -7.57 -11.19 -4.45
N LEU A 402 -7.81 -10.34 -3.45
CA LEU A 402 -9.11 -10.20 -2.83
C LEU A 402 -10.13 -9.59 -3.82
N PRO A 403 -11.45 -9.86 -3.67
CA PRO A 403 -12.47 -9.44 -4.63
C PRO A 403 -12.49 -7.95 -4.95
N PHE A 404 -12.15 -7.11 -3.95
CA PHE A 404 -12.15 -5.65 -4.06
C PHE A 404 -10.75 -5.05 -3.93
N GLN A 405 -9.70 -5.83 -4.12
CA GLN A 405 -8.32 -5.38 -4.03
C GLN A 405 -8.06 -4.19 -4.98
N GLY A 406 -7.62 -3.07 -4.41
CA GLY A 406 -7.35 -1.83 -5.16
C GLY A 406 -8.58 -1.03 -5.57
N LYS A 407 -9.81 -1.45 -5.19
CA LYS A 407 -11.03 -0.68 -5.38
C LYS A 407 -11.29 0.28 -4.22
N ILE A 408 -12.07 1.32 -4.51
CA ILE A 408 -12.40 2.38 -3.56
C ILE A 408 -13.92 2.45 -3.42
N ALA A 409 -14.42 2.28 -2.20
CA ALA A 409 -15.82 2.29 -1.87
C ALA A 409 -16.18 3.47 -0.96
N MET A 410 -17.39 3.99 -1.09
CA MET A 410 -17.98 4.98 -0.19
C MET A 410 -19.32 4.44 0.34
N VAL A 411 -19.50 4.44 1.65
CA VAL A 411 -20.71 3.94 2.32
C VAL A 411 -21.31 5.05 3.17
N THR A 412 -22.59 5.37 2.99
CA THR A 412 -23.32 6.36 3.79
C THR A 412 -24.12 5.70 4.92
N GLY A 413 -24.24 6.37 6.09
CA GLY A 413 -24.84 5.79 7.27
C GLY A 413 -23.98 4.65 7.84
N ALA A 414 -22.67 4.90 7.93
CA ALA A 414 -21.65 3.89 8.16
C ALA A 414 -21.39 3.56 9.63
N ALA A 415 -21.85 4.39 10.58
CA ALA A 415 -21.55 4.22 12.00
C ALA A 415 -22.28 3.03 12.64
N SER A 416 -23.36 2.53 12.05
CA SER A 416 -24.16 1.48 12.66
C SER A 416 -24.84 0.55 11.66
N GLY A 417 -25.39 -0.56 12.16
CA GLY A 417 -26.27 -1.47 11.44
C GLY A 417 -25.75 -1.92 10.08
N ILE A 418 -26.60 -1.84 9.05
CA ILE A 418 -26.26 -2.31 7.68
C ILE A 418 -25.07 -1.56 7.11
N GLY A 419 -24.99 -0.23 7.31
CA GLY A 419 -23.89 0.58 6.79
C GLY A 419 -22.54 0.13 7.34
N ARG A 420 -22.44 -0.06 8.66
CA ARG A 420 -21.23 -0.55 9.32
C ARG A 420 -20.83 -1.94 8.82
N ALA A 421 -21.78 -2.85 8.72
CA ALA A 421 -21.53 -4.19 8.19
C ALA A 421 -21.04 -4.15 6.73
N CYS A 422 -21.54 -3.22 5.89
CA CYS A 422 -21.05 -3.01 4.54
C CYS A 422 -19.61 -2.49 4.52
N VAL A 423 -19.26 -1.53 5.39
CA VAL A 423 -17.87 -1.03 5.52
C VAL A 423 -16.92 -2.16 5.86
N GLU A 424 -17.24 -2.94 6.91
CA GLU A 424 -16.42 -4.06 7.37
C GLU A 424 -16.25 -5.11 6.28
N SER A 425 -17.33 -5.54 5.62
CA SER A 425 -17.29 -6.58 4.57
C SER A 425 -16.54 -6.14 3.30
N LEU A 426 -16.68 -4.89 2.87
CA LEU A 426 -15.94 -4.34 1.73
C LEU A 426 -14.44 -4.23 2.05
N ALA A 427 -14.11 -3.79 3.27
CA ALA A 427 -12.73 -3.68 3.74
C ALA A 427 -12.04 -5.04 3.88
N GLU A 428 -12.74 -6.05 4.42
CA GLU A 428 -12.27 -7.45 4.46
C GLU A 428 -12.06 -8.02 3.04
N GLY A 429 -12.88 -7.59 2.08
CA GLY A 429 -12.73 -7.89 0.67
C GLY A 429 -11.59 -7.16 -0.03
N GLY A 430 -10.83 -6.30 0.67
CA GLY A 430 -9.64 -5.59 0.15
C GLY A 430 -9.91 -4.20 -0.41
N ALA A 431 -11.12 -3.66 -0.29
CA ALA A 431 -11.42 -2.28 -0.69
C ALA A 431 -10.82 -1.26 0.29
N MET A 432 -10.50 -0.06 -0.24
CA MET A 432 -10.39 1.16 0.57
C MET A 432 -11.80 1.71 0.74
N VAL A 433 -12.22 1.99 1.97
CA VAL A 433 -13.60 2.37 2.25
C VAL A 433 -13.67 3.73 2.94
N ALA A 434 -14.37 4.68 2.33
CA ALA A 434 -14.80 5.91 2.99
C ALA A 434 -16.13 5.65 3.72
N ALA A 435 -16.08 5.68 5.03
CA ALA A 435 -17.23 5.45 5.92
C ALA A 435 -17.83 6.79 6.32
N LEU A 436 -18.98 7.15 5.77
CA LEU A 436 -19.64 8.44 5.96
C LEU A 436 -20.80 8.34 6.93
N ASP A 437 -20.80 9.14 7.97
CA ASP A 437 -21.93 9.26 8.92
C ASP A 437 -22.02 10.67 9.48
N ILE A 438 -23.21 11.03 9.97
CA ILE A 438 -23.43 12.27 10.73
C ILE A 438 -22.81 12.17 12.13
N ASP A 439 -22.65 10.96 12.65
CA ASP A 439 -22.01 10.67 13.93
C ASP A 439 -20.53 11.09 13.90
N THR A 440 -20.11 11.87 14.89
CA THR A 440 -18.73 12.35 15.01
C THR A 440 -17.74 11.23 15.27
N ASP A 441 -18.17 10.16 15.93
CA ASP A 441 -17.33 9.05 16.35
C ASP A 441 -16.90 8.16 15.16
N VAL A 442 -17.53 8.33 13.99
CA VAL A 442 -17.18 7.56 12.78
C VAL A 442 -15.70 7.66 12.40
N ALA A 443 -15.04 8.79 12.71
CA ALA A 443 -13.63 9.02 12.42
C ALA A 443 -12.70 8.03 13.15
N ASP A 444 -13.06 7.67 14.39
CA ASP A 444 -12.24 6.82 15.28
C ASP A 444 -12.85 5.42 15.47
N MET A 445 -14.02 5.16 14.89
CA MET A 445 -14.77 3.92 15.09
C MET A 445 -14.09 2.69 14.51
N PHE A 446 -13.31 2.87 13.44
CA PHE A 446 -12.70 1.77 12.70
C PHE A 446 -11.19 1.71 12.93
N SER A 447 -10.71 0.57 13.39
CA SER A 447 -9.26 0.32 13.62
C SER A 447 -8.49 -0.11 12.37
N GLY A 448 -9.17 -0.34 11.24
CA GLY A 448 -8.56 -0.79 10.00
C GLY A 448 -7.89 0.37 9.24
N THR A 449 -6.65 0.18 8.79
CA THR A 449 -5.92 1.19 8.01
C THR A 449 -6.54 1.48 6.64
N ASN A 450 -7.37 0.55 6.12
CA ASN A 450 -8.06 0.66 4.84
C ASN A 450 -9.47 1.29 4.94
N ILE A 451 -9.83 1.85 6.10
CA ILE A 451 -11.11 2.54 6.31
C ILE A 451 -10.83 4.00 6.71
N LEU A 452 -11.49 4.92 6.04
CA LEU A 452 -11.44 6.35 6.29
C LEU A 452 -12.81 6.82 6.82
N GLY A 453 -12.92 7.05 8.13
CA GLY A 453 -14.12 7.60 8.74
C GLY A 453 -14.25 9.10 8.47
N LEU A 454 -15.37 9.53 7.93
CA LEU A 454 -15.64 10.93 7.59
C LEU A 454 -17.01 11.37 8.12
N ARG A 455 -17.01 12.39 8.97
CA ARG A 455 -18.26 13.02 9.39
C ARG A 455 -18.91 13.69 8.18
N CYS A 456 -20.13 13.28 7.85
CA CYS A 456 -20.87 13.80 6.71
C CYS A 456 -22.37 13.77 6.96
N ASP A 457 -23.01 14.92 6.96
CA ASP A 457 -24.46 15.03 6.86
C ASP A 457 -24.85 14.92 5.37
N VAL A 458 -25.50 13.83 5.01
CA VAL A 458 -25.91 13.57 3.61
C VAL A 458 -27.00 14.52 3.11
N THR A 459 -27.60 15.34 3.96
CA THR A 459 -28.53 16.42 3.56
C THR A 459 -27.79 17.67 3.12
N ASP A 460 -26.50 17.81 3.48
CA ASP A 460 -25.64 18.91 3.06
C ASP A 460 -24.81 18.53 1.80
N GLY A 461 -25.12 19.15 0.68
CA GLY A 461 -24.42 18.91 -0.58
C GLY A 461 -22.94 19.30 -0.57
N LEU A 462 -22.53 20.28 0.25
CA LEU A 462 -21.12 20.66 0.40
C LEU A 462 -20.35 19.61 1.22
N ALA A 463 -20.96 19.10 2.29
CA ALA A 463 -20.37 18.01 3.08
C ALA A 463 -20.15 16.75 2.23
N ILE A 464 -21.10 16.38 1.37
CA ILE A 464 -20.97 15.26 0.43
C ILE A 464 -19.78 15.50 -0.53
N LYS A 465 -19.70 16.69 -1.14
CA LYS A 465 -18.61 17.02 -2.05
C LYS A 465 -17.24 16.93 -1.37
N ASN A 466 -17.10 17.50 -0.19
CA ASN A 466 -15.88 17.47 0.59
C ASN A 466 -15.47 16.03 0.96
N ALA A 467 -16.43 15.18 1.34
CA ALA A 467 -16.18 13.79 1.65
C ALA A 467 -15.68 13.01 0.42
N ILE A 468 -16.26 13.23 -0.76
CA ILE A 468 -15.80 12.63 -2.01
C ILE A 468 -14.40 13.13 -2.37
N ASP A 469 -14.16 14.44 -2.33
CA ASP A 469 -12.85 15.04 -2.65
C ASP A 469 -11.76 14.49 -1.71
N THR A 470 -12.06 14.38 -0.41
CA THR A 470 -11.15 13.77 0.59
C THR A 470 -10.86 12.31 0.26
N THR A 471 -11.88 11.52 -0.07
CA THR A 471 -11.74 10.12 -0.47
C THR A 471 -10.84 9.98 -1.70
N VAL A 472 -11.08 10.81 -2.72
CA VAL A 472 -10.30 10.78 -3.97
C VAL A 472 -8.86 11.22 -3.75
N ARG A 473 -8.61 12.26 -2.95
CA ARG A 473 -7.24 12.69 -2.62
C ARG A 473 -6.46 11.62 -1.84
N GLN A 474 -7.14 10.86 -0.98
CA GLN A 474 -6.52 9.81 -0.16
C GLN A 474 -6.25 8.51 -0.91
N PHE A 475 -7.16 8.10 -1.82
CA PHE A 475 -7.13 6.80 -2.46
C PHE A 475 -7.05 6.85 -3.99
N GLY A 476 -7.34 7.99 -4.60
CA GLY A 476 -7.18 8.24 -6.03
C GLY A 476 -8.44 8.11 -6.89
N GLY A 477 -9.63 7.83 -6.32
CA GLY A 477 -10.85 7.68 -7.13
C GLY A 477 -12.06 7.20 -6.35
N LEU A 478 -13.07 6.70 -7.08
CA LEU A 478 -14.29 6.12 -6.52
C LEU A 478 -14.82 5.05 -7.47
N ASP A 479 -15.01 3.83 -6.98
CA ASP A 479 -15.49 2.69 -7.76
C ASP A 479 -16.87 2.20 -7.31
N ILE A 480 -17.15 2.26 -6.00
CA ILE A 480 -18.35 1.68 -5.39
C ILE A 480 -19.01 2.73 -4.50
N VAL A 481 -20.32 2.91 -4.65
CA VAL A 481 -21.14 3.73 -3.75
C VAL A 481 -22.23 2.85 -3.14
N VAL A 482 -22.28 2.79 -1.81
CA VAL A 482 -23.38 2.18 -1.05
C VAL A 482 -24.20 3.30 -0.44
N SER A 483 -25.36 3.60 -1.04
CA SER A 483 -26.31 4.57 -0.52
C SER A 483 -27.23 3.90 0.49
N ASN A 484 -26.83 3.97 1.78
CA ASN A 484 -27.50 3.29 2.89
C ASN A 484 -28.11 4.26 3.90
N ALA A 485 -27.56 5.47 4.08
CA ALA A 485 -28.10 6.43 5.05
C ALA A 485 -29.62 6.57 4.96
N GLY A 486 -30.28 6.48 6.07
CA GLY A 486 -31.74 6.57 6.14
C GLY A 486 -32.26 6.59 7.57
N ILE A 487 -33.46 7.10 7.73
CA ILE A 487 -34.16 7.19 9.01
C ILE A 487 -35.58 6.61 8.89
N PHE A 488 -36.11 6.13 10.00
CA PHE A 488 -37.52 5.83 10.14
C PHE A 488 -38.09 6.89 11.09
N THR A 489 -38.97 7.75 10.59
CA THR A 489 -39.69 8.76 11.39
C THR A 489 -40.78 8.08 12.22
N ALA A 490 -41.36 8.80 13.19
CA ALA A 490 -42.43 8.27 14.03
C ALA A 490 -43.59 7.72 13.16
N GLY A 491 -44.03 6.51 13.48
CA GLY A 491 -45.15 5.89 12.76
C GLY A 491 -46.46 6.59 13.08
N ALA A 492 -47.19 7.04 12.03
CA ALA A 492 -48.49 7.69 12.16
C ALA A 492 -49.42 7.25 11.03
N THR A 493 -50.72 7.20 11.32
CA THR A 493 -51.76 7.06 10.29
C THR A 493 -51.83 8.33 9.44
N ILE A 494 -52.33 8.25 8.22
CA ILE A 494 -52.33 9.37 7.25
C ILE A 494 -53.00 10.63 7.82
N ASP A 495 -54.06 10.47 8.59
CA ASP A 495 -54.83 11.56 9.22
C ASP A 495 -54.10 12.21 10.40
N ASN A 496 -53.06 11.58 10.94
CA ASN A 496 -52.23 12.08 12.05
C ASN A 496 -50.74 12.27 11.65
N LEU A 497 -50.40 12.15 10.37
CA LEU A 497 -49.04 12.31 9.90
C LEU A 497 -48.63 13.79 9.97
N ASP A 498 -47.55 14.07 10.70
CA ASP A 498 -46.95 15.41 10.79
C ASP A 498 -46.19 15.76 9.50
N ASP A 499 -46.36 16.99 8.99
CA ASP A 499 -45.68 17.49 7.79
C ASP A 499 -44.17 17.50 7.98
N ALA A 500 -43.65 17.81 9.16
CA ALA A 500 -42.21 17.81 9.44
C ALA A 500 -41.60 16.40 9.38
N ASP A 501 -42.32 15.37 9.87
CA ASP A 501 -41.91 13.98 9.75
C ASP A 501 -41.93 13.50 8.30
N TRP A 502 -42.93 13.94 7.52
CA TRP A 502 -42.98 13.69 6.08
C TRP A 502 -41.80 14.31 5.36
N ASP A 503 -41.55 15.61 5.52
CA ASP A 503 -40.48 16.33 4.88
C ASP A 503 -39.09 15.77 5.25
N ARG A 504 -38.86 15.46 6.53
CA ARG A 504 -37.62 14.86 7.01
C ARG A 504 -37.37 13.47 6.42
N SER A 505 -38.43 12.65 6.30
CA SER A 505 -38.33 11.33 5.68
C SER A 505 -37.96 11.44 4.21
N LEU A 506 -38.57 12.35 3.44
CA LEU A 506 -38.24 12.59 2.04
C LEU A 506 -36.81 13.15 1.90
N GLU A 507 -36.43 14.10 2.74
CA GLU A 507 -35.10 14.74 2.67
C GLU A 507 -33.99 13.73 2.88
N VAL A 508 -34.05 12.90 3.94
CA VAL A 508 -32.98 11.96 4.27
C VAL A 508 -33.01 10.70 3.38
N ASN A 509 -34.23 10.09 3.22
CA ASN A 509 -34.31 8.79 2.55
C ASN A 509 -34.35 8.86 1.01
N LEU A 510 -34.62 10.03 0.43
CA LEU A 510 -34.75 10.21 -1.03
C LEU A 510 -33.84 11.31 -1.55
N THR A 511 -34.00 12.55 -1.07
CA THR A 511 -33.28 13.71 -1.61
C THR A 511 -31.77 13.61 -1.36
N ALA A 512 -31.36 13.19 -0.16
CA ALA A 512 -29.96 12.99 0.18
C ALA A 512 -29.32 11.90 -0.70
N ALA A 513 -30.00 10.78 -0.92
CA ALA A 513 -29.51 9.71 -1.80
C ALA A 513 -29.30 10.21 -3.25
N MET A 514 -30.21 11.04 -3.76
CA MET A 514 -30.08 11.70 -5.06
C MET A 514 -28.85 12.62 -5.10
N ARG A 515 -28.61 13.41 -4.04
CA ARG A 515 -27.43 14.29 -3.94
C ARG A 515 -26.13 13.50 -3.91
N VAL A 516 -26.06 12.42 -3.11
CA VAL A 516 -24.91 11.51 -3.05
C VAL A 516 -24.63 10.92 -4.44
N LEU A 517 -25.64 10.36 -5.10
CA LEU A 517 -25.50 9.80 -6.43
C LEU A 517 -25.00 10.84 -7.43
N ARG A 518 -25.66 12.01 -7.50
CA ARG A 518 -25.27 13.09 -8.40
C ARG A 518 -23.83 13.56 -8.21
N ALA A 519 -23.38 13.70 -6.96
CA ALA A 519 -22.02 14.13 -6.66
C ALA A 519 -20.97 13.06 -6.98
N SER A 520 -21.36 11.78 -6.99
CA SER A 520 -20.46 10.65 -7.25
C SER A 520 -20.28 10.31 -8.73
N VAL A 521 -21.25 10.68 -9.59
CA VAL A 521 -21.30 10.23 -11.01
C VAL A 521 -20.05 10.56 -11.78
N ASP A 522 -19.50 11.76 -11.64
CA ASP A 522 -18.32 12.16 -12.41
C ASP A 522 -17.08 11.35 -12.03
N TYR A 523 -16.94 10.93 -10.78
CA TYR A 523 -15.87 10.06 -10.32
C TYR A 523 -16.10 8.60 -10.72
N LEU A 524 -17.35 8.09 -10.61
CA LEU A 524 -17.73 6.74 -11.02
C LEU A 524 -17.53 6.48 -12.51
N LYS A 525 -17.62 7.49 -13.37
CA LYS A 525 -17.27 7.38 -14.80
C LYS A 525 -15.82 6.97 -15.05
N TYR A 526 -14.94 7.27 -14.10
CA TYR A 526 -13.52 6.89 -14.11
C TYR A 526 -13.20 5.78 -13.11
N GLY A 527 -14.22 5.19 -12.49
CA GLY A 527 -14.06 4.04 -11.60
C GLY A 527 -13.77 2.74 -12.37
N ILE A 528 -13.26 1.76 -11.66
CA ILE A 528 -12.96 0.44 -12.23
C ILE A 528 -14.11 -0.50 -11.89
N ASP A 529 -14.84 -1.00 -12.90
CA ASP A 529 -16.06 -1.79 -12.75
C ASP A 529 -17.04 -1.15 -11.77
N SER A 530 -17.43 0.08 -12.04
CA SER A 530 -18.20 0.93 -11.14
C SER A 530 -19.56 0.35 -10.78
N ALA A 531 -19.92 0.45 -9.50
CA ALA A 531 -21.19 -0.04 -8.98
C ALA A 531 -21.81 0.91 -7.94
N VAL A 532 -23.10 1.09 -8.03
CA VAL A 532 -23.93 1.75 -7.02
C VAL A 532 -24.88 0.72 -6.45
N VAL A 533 -24.90 0.57 -5.13
CA VAL A 533 -25.86 -0.27 -4.43
C VAL A 533 -26.74 0.60 -3.53
N ILE A 534 -28.02 0.60 -3.81
CA ILE A 534 -29.03 1.35 -3.05
C ILE A 534 -29.65 0.45 -2.00
N VAL A 535 -29.65 0.87 -0.74
CA VAL A 535 -30.37 0.18 0.32
C VAL A 535 -31.82 0.71 0.36
N GLY A 536 -32.67 -0.03 -0.33
CA GLY A 536 -34.12 0.20 -0.39
C GLY A 536 -34.83 -0.24 0.90
N SER A 537 -35.99 -0.85 0.74
CA SER A 537 -36.77 -1.43 1.85
C SER A 537 -37.83 -2.38 1.31
N LYS A 538 -38.15 -3.41 2.07
CA LYS A 538 -39.33 -4.23 1.89
C LYS A 538 -40.66 -3.40 1.89
N ASN A 539 -40.68 -2.24 2.54
CA ASN A 539 -41.85 -1.36 2.52
C ASN A 539 -42.20 -0.80 1.13
N VAL A 540 -41.35 -0.98 0.13
CA VAL A 540 -41.65 -0.61 -1.27
C VAL A 540 -42.73 -1.54 -1.84
N PRO A 541 -42.48 -2.87 -1.96
CA PRO A 541 -43.49 -3.80 -2.48
C PRO A 541 -44.56 -4.19 -1.45
N ALA A 542 -44.31 -4.08 -0.15
CA ALA A 542 -45.23 -4.51 0.91
C ALA A 542 -45.28 -3.49 2.08
N PRO A 543 -45.88 -2.31 1.86
CA PRO A 543 -45.96 -1.29 2.90
C PRO A 543 -46.86 -1.73 4.05
N GLY A 544 -46.52 -1.27 5.27
CA GLY A 544 -47.32 -1.46 6.47
C GLY A 544 -48.06 -0.19 6.89
N PRO A 545 -49.17 -0.32 7.66
CA PRO A 545 -49.84 0.84 8.26
C PRO A 545 -48.87 1.65 9.14
N GLY A 546 -49.01 2.97 9.12
CA GLY A 546 -48.20 3.88 9.93
C GLY A 546 -46.83 4.22 9.34
N ALA A 547 -46.49 3.70 8.16
CA ALA A 547 -45.18 3.93 7.51
C ALA A 547 -45.30 4.78 6.22
N ALA A 548 -46.27 5.68 6.13
CA ALA A 548 -46.58 6.40 4.89
C ALA A 548 -45.39 7.21 4.38
N ALA A 549 -44.79 8.08 5.21
CA ALA A 549 -43.65 8.92 4.80
C ALA A 549 -42.42 8.08 4.38
N TYR A 550 -42.07 7.10 5.18
CA TYR A 550 -40.95 6.20 4.89
C TYR A 550 -41.17 5.37 3.62
N SER A 551 -42.35 4.75 3.47
CA SER A 551 -42.66 3.94 2.29
C SER A 551 -42.70 4.77 1.01
N ALA A 552 -43.24 5.98 1.04
CA ALA A 552 -43.23 6.90 -0.09
C ALA A 552 -41.82 7.31 -0.49
N ALA A 553 -40.99 7.68 0.50
CA ALA A 553 -39.57 8.02 0.24
C ALA A 553 -38.78 6.85 -0.35
N LYS A 554 -38.90 5.64 0.20
CA LYS A 554 -38.20 4.43 -0.30
C LYS A 554 -38.74 3.96 -1.66
N ALA A 555 -40.02 4.15 -1.96
CA ALA A 555 -40.56 3.90 -3.30
C ALA A 555 -40.01 4.90 -4.31
N GLY A 556 -39.96 6.19 -3.97
CA GLY A 556 -39.27 7.21 -4.78
C GLY A 556 -37.80 6.90 -5.02
N LEU A 557 -37.06 6.49 -3.98
CA LEU A 557 -35.67 6.07 -4.06
C LEU A 557 -35.48 4.87 -5.02
N THR A 558 -36.37 3.88 -4.93
CA THR A 558 -36.34 2.71 -5.81
C THR A 558 -36.58 3.08 -7.28
N GLN A 559 -37.49 4.02 -7.52
CA GLN A 559 -37.73 4.53 -8.87
C GLN A 559 -36.55 5.37 -9.38
N LEU A 560 -35.93 6.19 -8.51
CA LEU A 560 -34.68 6.91 -8.83
C LEU A 560 -33.57 5.93 -9.21
N ALA A 561 -33.39 4.82 -8.48
CA ALA A 561 -32.40 3.79 -8.79
C ALA A 561 -32.61 3.17 -10.18
N ARG A 562 -33.87 2.94 -10.60
CA ARG A 562 -34.20 2.44 -11.95
C ARG A 562 -33.81 3.44 -13.03
N ILE A 563 -34.10 4.73 -12.82
CA ILE A 563 -33.70 5.80 -13.75
C ILE A 563 -32.16 5.86 -13.82
N ALA A 564 -31.50 5.86 -12.67
CA ALA A 564 -30.03 5.86 -12.62
C ALA A 564 -29.40 4.65 -13.32
N ALA A 565 -30.00 3.47 -13.23
CA ALA A 565 -29.55 2.29 -13.96
C ALA A 565 -29.59 2.49 -15.48
N LEU A 566 -30.62 3.19 -15.99
CA LEU A 566 -30.74 3.50 -17.43
C LEU A 566 -29.75 4.57 -17.87
N GLU A 567 -29.62 5.65 -17.09
CA GLU A 567 -28.80 6.81 -17.46
C GLU A 567 -27.30 6.55 -17.31
N LEU A 568 -26.89 5.71 -16.34
CA LEU A 568 -25.48 5.45 -16.04
C LEU A 568 -24.91 4.21 -16.75
N ALA A 569 -25.75 3.33 -17.27
CA ALA A 569 -25.31 2.15 -18.02
C ALA A 569 -24.40 2.46 -19.23
N PRO A 570 -24.63 3.53 -20.03
CA PRO A 570 -23.70 3.92 -21.10
C PRO A 570 -22.29 4.24 -20.65
N HIS A 571 -22.11 4.55 -19.37
CA HIS A 571 -20.81 4.81 -18.73
C HIS A 571 -20.23 3.57 -18.04
N GLY A 572 -20.85 2.39 -18.20
CA GLY A 572 -20.41 1.16 -17.56
C GLY A 572 -20.71 1.09 -16.04
N ILE A 573 -21.50 2.02 -15.51
CA ILE A 573 -21.85 2.07 -14.08
C ILE A 573 -23.11 1.23 -13.84
N ARG A 574 -23.02 0.22 -12.98
CA ARG A 574 -24.14 -0.63 -12.57
C ARG A 574 -24.87 -0.02 -11.37
N VAL A 575 -26.19 -0.02 -11.38
CA VAL A 575 -27.01 0.44 -10.25
C VAL A 575 -28.02 -0.63 -9.87
N ASN A 576 -27.90 -1.18 -8.68
CA ASN A 576 -28.78 -2.23 -8.16
C ASN A 576 -29.34 -1.86 -6.78
N THR A 577 -30.46 -2.45 -6.40
CA THR A 577 -31.14 -2.17 -5.12
C THR A 577 -31.32 -3.43 -4.31
N VAL A 578 -30.91 -3.40 -3.04
CA VAL A 578 -31.25 -4.41 -2.05
C VAL A 578 -32.44 -3.95 -1.23
N HIS A 579 -33.40 -4.85 -0.96
CA HIS A 579 -34.58 -4.58 -0.14
C HIS A 579 -34.55 -5.40 1.15
N PRO A 580 -33.93 -4.87 2.23
CA PRO A 580 -33.91 -5.53 3.52
C PRO A 580 -35.29 -5.52 4.17
N ASN A 581 -35.58 -6.55 4.97
CA ASN A 581 -36.73 -6.58 5.87
C ASN A 581 -36.30 -7.10 7.24
N ALA A 582 -36.81 -6.45 8.28
CA ALA A 582 -36.70 -6.95 9.66
C ALA A 582 -35.25 -7.32 10.05
N VAL A 583 -34.32 -6.37 9.83
CA VAL A 583 -32.91 -6.51 10.20
C VAL A 583 -32.78 -6.16 11.68
N PHE A 584 -32.79 -7.18 12.53
CA PHE A 584 -33.08 -7.03 13.96
C PHE A 584 -31.90 -6.51 14.80
N ASP A 585 -30.70 -6.48 14.28
CA ASP A 585 -29.47 -5.94 14.91
C ASP A 585 -29.23 -4.45 14.58
N THR A 586 -30.23 -3.76 14.02
CA THR A 586 -30.17 -2.31 13.77
C THR A 586 -30.85 -1.52 14.89
N ALA A 587 -30.47 -0.26 15.06
CA ALA A 587 -31.00 0.63 16.13
C ALA A 587 -32.51 0.87 16.08
N ILE A 588 -33.17 0.57 14.97
CA ILE A 588 -34.62 0.66 14.83
C ILE A 588 -35.35 -0.36 15.73
N TRP A 589 -34.70 -1.49 16.03
CA TRP A 589 -35.28 -2.61 16.77
C TRP A 589 -34.83 -2.60 18.24
N THR A 590 -35.35 -1.64 19.03
CA THR A 590 -35.18 -1.68 20.48
C THR A 590 -35.91 -2.88 21.09
N GLU A 591 -35.55 -3.29 22.31
CA GLU A 591 -36.21 -4.39 23.02
C GLU A 591 -37.70 -4.15 23.16
N GLU A 592 -38.13 -2.90 23.42
CA GLU A 592 -39.53 -2.51 23.52
C GLU A 592 -40.28 -2.66 22.20
N VAL A 593 -39.66 -2.22 21.08
CA VAL A 593 -40.23 -2.35 19.74
C VAL A 593 -40.38 -3.82 19.36
N LEU A 594 -39.37 -4.65 19.64
CA LEU A 594 -39.39 -6.09 19.38
C LEU A 594 -40.51 -6.78 20.21
N ALA A 595 -40.57 -6.50 21.52
CA ALA A 595 -41.60 -7.07 22.40
C ALA A 595 -43.01 -6.66 21.97
N GLY A 596 -43.23 -5.37 21.66
CA GLY A 596 -44.49 -4.86 21.19
C GLY A 596 -44.96 -5.48 19.86
N ARG A 597 -44.01 -5.63 18.90
CA ARG A 597 -44.33 -6.27 17.62
C ARG A 597 -44.61 -7.77 17.76
N ALA A 598 -43.80 -8.49 18.54
CA ALA A 598 -44.00 -9.92 18.80
C ALA A 598 -45.38 -10.15 19.46
N ALA A 599 -45.74 -9.35 20.50
CA ALA A 599 -47.02 -9.43 21.16
C ALA A 599 -48.21 -9.13 20.22
N HIS A 600 -48.06 -8.18 19.29
CA HIS A 600 -49.09 -7.85 18.30
C HIS A 600 -49.43 -9.07 17.39
N TYR A 601 -48.46 -9.90 17.10
CA TYR A 601 -48.67 -11.13 16.31
C TYR A 601 -48.90 -12.38 17.16
N GLY A 602 -48.95 -12.26 18.49
CA GLY A 602 -49.10 -13.41 19.40
C GLY A 602 -47.90 -14.35 19.44
N LEU A 603 -46.71 -13.84 19.15
CA LEU A 603 -45.46 -14.58 19.10
C LEU A 603 -44.52 -14.19 20.23
N THR A 604 -43.58 -15.06 20.59
CA THR A 604 -42.42 -14.68 21.36
C THR A 604 -41.46 -13.86 20.49
N VAL A 605 -40.54 -13.11 21.07
CA VAL A 605 -39.53 -12.34 20.33
C VAL A 605 -38.68 -13.24 19.44
N GLY A 606 -38.33 -14.46 19.92
CA GLY A 606 -37.56 -15.44 19.13
C GLY A 606 -38.34 -15.92 17.90
N GLU A 607 -39.62 -16.29 18.07
CA GLU A 607 -40.48 -16.70 16.97
C GLU A 607 -40.73 -15.56 15.98
N TYR A 608 -40.90 -14.31 16.48
CA TYR A 608 -41.06 -13.15 15.61
C TYR A 608 -39.84 -12.91 14.74
N LYS A 609 -38.64 -13.03 15.29
CA LYS A 609 -37.38 -12.84 14.55
C LYS A 609 -37.17 -13.88 13.44
N THR A 610 -37.76 -15.06 13.57
CA THR A 610 -37.66 -16.15 12.62
C THR A 610 -38.94 -16.43 11.85
N SER A 611 -39.89 -15.48 11.86
CA SER A 611 -41.21 -15.61 11.23
C SER A 611 -41.20 -15.43 9.70
N ASN A 612 -40.12 -15.75 9.01
CA ASN A 612 -39.99 -15.78 7.57
C ASN A 612 -39.93 -17.24 7.05
N LEU A 613 -39.99 -17.44 5.72
CA LEU A 613 -40.02 -18.78 5.11
C LEU A 613 -38.79 -19.66 5.41
N LEU A 614 -37.62 -19.05 5.54
CA LEU A 614 -36.38 -19.75 5.88
C LEU A 614 -36.23 -20.02 7.37
N ALA A 615 -37.13 -19.50 8.22
CA ALA A 615 -37.06 -19.55 9.67
C ALA A 615 -35.69 -19.09 10.23
N GLN A 616 -35.14 -18.03 9.65
CA GLN A 616 -33.82 -17.47 9.98
C GLN A 616 -33.94 -16.01 10.40
N GLU A 617 -33.15 -15.58 11.39
CA GLU A 617 -32.98 -14.18 11.73
C GLU A 617 -32.15 -13.47 10.64
N VAL A 618 -32.67 -12.38 10.08
CA VAL A 618 -31.93 -11.53 9.12
C VAL A 618 -31.13 -10.50 9.89
N ARG A 619 -29.85 -10.37 9.59
CA ARG A 619 -28.91 -9.45 10.24
C ARG A 619 -28.24 -8.52 9.25
N SER A 620 -27.64 -7.46 9.74
CA SER A 620 -26.88 -6.48 8.95
C SER A 620 -25.83 -7.12 8.05
N LYS A 621 -25.13 -8.14 8.53
CA LYS A 621 -24.13 -8.89 7.76
C LYS A 621 -24.71 -9.63 6.55
N ASP A 622 -25.97 -10.10 6.64
CA ASP A 622 -26.61 -10.81 5.53
C ASP A 622 -26.94 -9.82 4.40
N VAL A 623 -27.35 -8.61 4.77
CA VAL A 623 -27.57 -7.50 3.82
C VAL A 623 -26.23 -7.06 3.22
N ALA A 624 -25.18 -6.91 4.04
CA ALA A 624 -23.84 -6.53 3.58
C ALA A 624 -23.25 -7.56 2.60
N ALA A 625 -23.47 -8.86 2.83
CA ALA A 625 -23.04 -9.90 1.90
C ALA A 625 -23.70 -9.74 0.51
N MET A 626 -25.01 -9.42 0.47
CA MET A 626 -25.69 -9.14 -0.80
C MET A 626 -25.19 -7.85 -1.45
N VAL A 627 -24.93 -6.79 -0.67
CA VAL A 627 -24.34 -5.53 -1.15
C VAL A 627 -22.97 -5.80 -1.79
N CYS A 628 -22.11 -6.58 -1.14
CA CYS A 628 -20.81 -6.98 -1.69
C CYS A 628 -20.95 -7.80 -2.98
N ALA A 629 -21.87 -8.76 -3.05
CA ALA A 629 -22.15 -9.50 -4.27
C ALA A 629 -22.56 -8.56 -5.41
N MET A 630 -23.49 -7.62 -5.15
CA MET A 630 -23.96 -6.64 -6.14
C MET A 630 -22.86 -5.67 -6.61
N ALA A 631 -21.95 -5.31 -5.71
CA ALA A 631 -20.80 -4.45 -6.03
C ALA A 631 -19.68 -5.23 -6.77
N GLY A 632 -19.62 -6.54 -6.57
CA GLY A 632 -18.56 -7.42 -7.04
C GLY A 632 -18.75 -8.00 -8.45
N PRO A 633 -17.87 -8.92 -8.82
CA PRO A 633 -17.84 -9.54 -10.16
C PRO A 633 -19.07 -10.44 -10.44
N ASP A 634 -19.72 -10.98 -9.40
CA ASP A 634 -20.90 -11.85 -9.55
C ASP A 634 -22.07 -11.13 -10.23
N PHE A 635 -22.15 -9.81 -10.07
CA PHE A 635 -23.15 -8.94 -10.70
C PHE A 635 -22.61 -8.13 -11.88
N SER A 636 -21.47 -8.50 -12.45
CA SER A 636 -20.80 -7.74 -13.54
C SER A 636 -21.68 -7.51 -14.78
N ARG A 637 -22.72 -8.32 -14.98
CA ARG A 637 -23.67 -8.22 -16.09
C ARG A 637 -25.08 -7.83 -15.65
N THR A 638 -25.23 -7.28 -14.42
CA THR A 638 -26.52 -6.99 -13.83
C THR A 638 -26.64 -5.52 -13.41
N THR A 639 -27.61 -4.80 -13.94
CA THR A 639 -28.00 -3.46 -13.53
C THR A 639 -29.52 -3.36 -13.46
N GLY A 640 -30.07 -2.51 -12.59
CA GLY A 640 -31.50 -2.35 -12.38
C GLY A 640 -32.17 -3.47 -11.55
N ALA A 641 -31.39 -4.42 -11.01
CA ALA A 641 -31.91 -5.50 -10.18
C ALA A 641 -32.49 -4.99 -8.85
N GLN A 642 -33.55 -5.67 -8.40
CA GLN A 642 -34.25 -5.41 -7.14
C GLN A 642 -34.24 -6.71 -6.34
N VAL A 643 -33.40 -6.83 -5.30
CA VAL A 643 -33.19 -8.10 -4.61
C VAL A 643 -33.62 -7.98 -3.14
N PRO A 644 -34.61 -8.77 -2.69
CA PRO A 644 -35.00 -8.82 -1.27
C PRO A 644 -33.94 -9.58 -0.44
N VAL A 645 -33.69 -9.11 0.78
CA VAL A 645 -32.94 -9.83 1.82
C VAL A 645 -33.84 -9.86 3.05
N ASP A 646 -34.71 -10.86 3.14
CA ASP A 646 -35.82 -10.89 4.08
C ASP A 646 -36.18 -12.31 4.59
N GLY A 647 -35.37 -13.31 4.25
CA GLY A 647 -35.64 -14.70 4.59
C GLY A 647 -36.86 -15.32 3.88
N GLY A 648 -37.39 -14.63 2.87
CA GLY A 648 -38.66 -15.00 2.20
C GLY A 648 -39.87 -14.66 3.08
N THR A 649 -40.43 -13.50 2.86
CA THR A 649 -41.69 -13.15 3.54
C THR A 649 -42.84 -13.44 2.59
N GLU A 650 -43.91 -14.13 3.07
CA GLU A 650 -45.07 -14.61 2.29
C GLU A 650 -45.73 -13.57 1.39
N ARG A 651 -45.56 -12.27 1.69
CA ARG A 651 -46.14 -11.18 0.92
C ARG A 651 -45.48 -10.87 -0.41
N ILE A 652 -44.36 -11.52 -0.73
CA ILE A 652 -43.53 -11.14 -1.89
C ILE A 652 -42.95 -12.36 -2.65
N VAL A 653 -43.45 -13.53 -2.40
CA VAL A 653 -43.07 -14.69 -3.23
C VAL A 653 -43.93 -14.72 -4.48
#